data_8600c2675919bb2091f1017cbacf76c2
#
_entry.id   8600c2675919bb2091f1017cbacf76c2
#
_cell.length_a   1.000
_cell.length_b   1.000
_cell.length_c   1.000
_cell.angle_alpha   90.00
_cell.angle_beta   90.00
_cell.angle_gamma   90.00
#
_symmetry.space_group_name_H-M   'P 1'
#
loop_
_entity.id
_entity.type
_entity.pdbx_description
1 polymer ?
#
loop_
_entity_poly.entity_id
_entity_poly.type
_entity_poly.pdbx_seq_one_letter_code
_entity_poly.pdbx_strand_id
1 'polypeptide(L)'
;MKNIGGIIFFVIILMFPLFIFSPSELRAAEQALKVGDTIELTFWNFWDPKFILPVIERFEKENPGVKIINEQVSWSNGLDKIVISMANNMAPDICEMGSTWMGKFMSEGALLDITDKVSDLKDEYLMWAPAEMNGRYYGMPWLAGTRVMFYNRELFAQAGLDPDKPPLTWKDFLDAARLIHNPKKGIYGFGMNAGEGHILYKKFMPFVWGNGGKILDENDNFVFDSQETREALDFYLKLKEYSYCEKQDLLDEAFKRGKLGLAISGSWNFARYPKDAPNLDFGVSLIPKPAEDKGFSTSFLGGEILVLFKTCKNPDIAAKFIRYIVKMENTMPITKEAWVSFPAHLDAYKDSLFTQDKRLSVFTEQMKTAIHPPIHNLWIDLEKIINTAVEKAMYNEPIESVFKEANAEFEKISGKKDESKQSSSFLIVILSALGVGIVINAILLAFILYEVKKNKSGPIGPIERAQRYILFLAPWFITFFIFWLYPLLFSVVLSFCEYDVFHPAVFSFSGFKNYIALVEDEVFIQSFFNTLIFVVGTTPVTTALGLALALMINSLKSKSDIFRSVFFLPSIISIVVTATIFKSFYSPVGLLNRFLALFGIQGYGWLVDKSFALPAIMVMDIWAYAGYYMVLYLAALTAVPKSLYDAAEIDGANEWEQFRYITLPQIKYMTVFVMTINTIRSWQVFPEVFTLTSGGPVGSTNTLVHHLYELAFRYHKMGYASAISLVLLLLVFVFSFIQMKILSGKKR
;
A
#
# COMPACT_ATOMS: atom_id res chain seq x y z
N MET A 1 47.21 34.33 -4.63
CA MET A 1 46.23 34.71 -5.63
C MET A 1 46.08 33.71 -6.83
N LYS A 2 46.87 32.63 -6.93
CA LYS A 2 46.79 31.67 -8.06
C LYS A 2 45.76 30.50 -7.87
N ASN A 3 45.16 30.34 -6.66
CA ASN A 3 44.24 29.19 -6.40
C ASN A 3 42.77 29.57 -6.26
N ILE A 4 42.41 30.85 -6.35
CA ILE A 4 41.00 31.28 -6.34
C ILE A 4 40.27 30.92 -7.62
N GLY A 5 41.01 30.91 -8.77
CA GLY A 5 40.46 30.52 -10.06
C GLY A 5 40.02 29.06 -10.13
N GLY A 6 40.70 28.14 -9.43
CA GLY A 6 40.35 26.71 -9.42
C GLY A 6 39.09 26.41 -8.59
N ILE A 7 38.88 27.17 -7.52
CA ILE A 7 37.66 26.98 -6.65
C ILE A 7 36.43 27.58 -7.34
N ILE A 8 36.59 28.73 -7.99
CA ILE A 8 35.53 29.34 -8.83
C ILE A 8 35.18 28.41 -9.99
N PHE A 9 36.18 27.81 -10.60
CA PHE A 9 35.99 26.86 -11.74
C PHE A 9 35.25 25.59 -11.29
N PHE A 10 35.50 25.05 -10.09
CA PHE A 10 34.82 23.84 -9.61
C PHE A 10 33.39 24.11 -9.06
N VAL A 11 33.15 25.28 -8.49
CA VAL A 11 31.80 25.74 -8.11
C VAL A 11 30.99 26.07 -9.37
N ILE A 12 31.61 26.60 -10.39
CA ILE A 12 31.00 26.83 -11.70
C ILE A 12 30.67 25.48 -12.38
N ILE A 13 31.50 24.45 -12.30
CA ILE A 13 31.19 23.11 -12.86
C ILE A 13 30.04 22.40 -12.12
N LEU A 14 29.83 22.60 -10.81
CA LEU A 14 28.70 22.07 -10.08
C LEU A 14 27.40 22.89 -10.24
N MET A 15 27.54 24.17 -10.63
CA MET A 15 26.42 25.04 -11.05
C MET A 15 26.20 25.03 -12.57
N PHE A 16 27.03 24.31 -13.35
CA PHE A 16 27.13 24.35 -14.78
C PHE A 16 25.94 23.83 -15.58
N PRO A 17 24.99 23.04 -15.06
CA PRO A 17 23.74 22.81 -15.79
C PRO A 17 22.80 24.01 -15.85
N LEU A 18 23.06 25.07 -15.05
CA LEU A 18 22.18 26.25 -14.98
C LEU A 18 22.67 27.49 -15.71
N PHE A 19 23.91 27.49 -16.30
CA PHE A 19 24.51 28.69 -16.84
C PHE A 19 25.24 28.55 -18.20
N ILE A 20 24.97 27.50 -19.00
CA ILE A 20 25.64 27.34 -20.33
C ILE A 20 24.88 28.06 -21.46
N PHE A 21 23.63 28.47 -21.23
CA PHE A 21 22.92 29.22 -22.26
C PHE A 21 22.73 30.66 -21.82
N SER A 22 23.20 31.61 -22.65
CA SER A 22 22.79 33.01 -22.47
C SER A 22 21.26 33.12 -22.63
N PRO A 23 20.59 34.12 -22.02
CA PRO A 23 19.15 34.32 -22.26
C PRO A 23 18.77 34.45 -23.73
N SER A 24 19.71 34.81 -24.59
CA SER A 24 19.53 34.85 -26.05
C SER A 24 19.68 33.46 -26.67
N GLU A 25 20.56 32.60 -26.16
CA GLU A 25 20.70 31.21 -26.66
C GLU A 25 19.59 30.30 -26.12
N LEU A 26 19.11 30.52 -24.90
CA LEU A 26 17.89 29.91 -24.41
C LEU A 26 16.67 30.33 -25.24
N ARG A 27 16.54 31.62 -25.57
CA ARG A 27 15.49 32.09 -26.50
C ARG A 27 15.67 31.59 -27.92
N ALA A 28 16.86 31.42 -28.40
CA ALA A 28 17.17 30.84 -29.72
C ALA A 28 16.94 29.33 -29.73
N ALA A 29 17.24 28.61 -28.64
CA ALA A 29 16.88 27.20 -28.45
C ALA A 29 15.37 27.01 -28.25
N GLU A 30 14.70 27.89 -27.51
CA GLU A 30 13.23 27.94 -27.42
C GLU A 30 12.59 28.31 -28.78
N GLN A 31 13.20 29.19 -29.61
CA GLN A 31 12.73 29.49 -30.95
C GLN A 31 13.06 28.42 -31.98
N ALA A 32 14.16 27.69 -31.82
CA ALA A 32 14.51 26.55 -32.68
C ALA A 32 13.70 25.29 -32.34
N LEU A 33 13.16 25.17 -31.12
CA LEU A 33 12.20 24.16 -30.70
C LEU A 33 10.73 24.48 -31.10
N LYS A 34 10.47 25.65 -31.68
CA LYS A 34 9.21 25.99 -32.33
C LYS A 34 9.07 25.40 -33.72
N VAL A 35 9.22 24.09 -33.84
CA VAL A 35 8.64 23.34 -34.96
C VAL A 35 7.21 22.98 -34.53
N GLY A 36 6.23 23.84 -34.87
CA GLY A 36 4.80 23.67 -34.67
C GLY A 36 4.42 23.48 -33.20
N ASP A 37 3.56 24.33 -32.65
CA ASP A 37 3.07 24.20 -31.25
C ASP A 37 2.42 22.83 -31.03
N THR A 38 3.23 21.82 -30.67
CA THR A 38 2.72 20.50 -30.30
C THR A 38 2.09 20.61 -28.91
N ILE A 39 0.80 20.34 -28.82
CA ILE A 39 0.08 20.27 -27.57
C ILE A 39 0.40 18.93 -26.90
N GLU A 40 1.12 18.95 -25.79
CA GLU A 40 1.36 17.77 -24.97
C GLU A 40 0.30 17.67 -23.88
N LEU A 41 -0.32 16.47 -23.76
CA LEU A 41 -1.28 16.14 -22.71
C LEU A 41 -0.79 14.91 -21.96
N THR A 42 -0.74 14.99 -20.64
CA THR A 42 -0.41 13.86 -19.77
C THR A 42 -1.64 13.02 -19.48
N PHE A 43 -1.55 11.71 -19.67
CA PHE A 43 -2.63 10.75 -19.41
C PHE A 43 -2.17 9.66 -18.44
N TRP A 44 -2.72 9.66 -17.24
CA TRP A 44 -2.51 8.60 -16.24
C TRP A 44 -3.64 7.59 -16.27
N ASN A 45 -3.27 6.30 -16.38
CA ASN A 45 -4.23 5.19 -16.40
C ASN A 45 -3.64 3.93 -15.75
N PHE A 46 -4.48 2.93 -15.50
CA PHE A 46 -4.11 1.70 -14.78
C PHE A 46 -3.82 0.52 -15.71
N TRP A 47 -3.82 0.73 -17.02
CA TRP A 47 -3.70 -0.31 -18.02
C TRP A 47 -2.26 -0.54 -18.46
N ASP A 48 -1.98 -1.80 -18.83
CA ASP A 48 -0.73 -2.12 -19.51
C ASP A 48 -0.64 -1.28 -20.81
N PRO A 49 0.47 -0.57 -21.03
CA PRO A 49 0.66 0.28 -22.22
C PRO A 49 0.33 -0.40 -23.55
N LYS A 50 0.53 -1.72 -23.66
CA LYS A 50 0.21 -2.48 -24.89
C LYS A 50 -1.25 -2.35 -25.31
N PHE A 51 -2.19 -2.12 -24.38
CA PHE A 51 -3.61 -1.95 -24.69
C PHE A 51 -3.97 -0.51 -25.06
N ILE A 52 -3.28 0.46 -24.47
CA ILE A 52 -3.61 1.88 -24.59
C ILE A 52 -2.85 2.58 -25.70
N LEU A 53 -1.55 2.25 -25.90
CA LEU A 53 -0.73 2.91 -26.92
C LEU A 53 -1.31 2.83 -28.34
N PRO A 54 -1.90 1.71 -28.82
CA PRO A 54 -2.50 1.68 -30.14
C PRO A 54 -3.67 2.66 -30.34
N VAL A 55 -4.41 2.97 -29.27
CA VAL A 55 -5.50 3.94 -29.29
C VAL A 55 -4.94 5.37 -29.34
N ILE A 56 -3.91 5.63 -28.53
CA ILE A 56 -3.20 6.91 -28.51
C ILE A 56 -2.59 7.22 -29.89
N GLU A 57 -1.85 6.29 -30.48
CA GLU A 57 -1.23 6.44 -31.78
C GLU A 57 -2.22 6.77 -32.89
N ARG A 58 -3.41 6.13 -32.88
CA ARG A 58 -4.48 6.46 -33.83
C ARG A 58 -5.01 7.88 -33.61
N PHE A 59 -5.24 8.27 -32.34
CA PHE A 59 -5.70 9.61 -32.02
C PHE A 59 -4.70 10.68 -32.44
N GLU A 60 -3.40 10.50 -32.16
CA GLU A 60 -2.34 11.42 -32.55
C GLU A 60 -2.24 11.57 -34.07
N LYS A 61 -2.39 10.46 -34.82
CA LYS A 61 -2.43 10.47 -36.29
C LYS A 61 -3.59 11.26 -36.85
N GLU A 62 -4.76 11.17 -36.20
CA GLU A 62 -5.97 11.91 -36.58
C GLU A 62 -5.95 13.38 -36.12
N ASN A 63 -5.05 13.73 -35.20
CA ASN A 63 -4.89 15.06 -34.62
C ASN A 63 -3.44 15.53 -34.67
N PRO A 64 -2.93 15.89 -35.87
CA PRO A 64 -1.55 16.36 -36.03
C PRO A 64 -1.28 17.57 -35.12
N GLY A 65 -0.15 17.56 -34.41
CA GLY A 65 0.23 18.58 -33.43
C GLY A 65 -0.27 18.31 -32.01
N VAL A 66 -0.88 17.15 -31.74
CA VAL A 66 -1.21 16.67 -30.39
C VAL A 66 -0.36 15.47 -30.03
N LYS A 67 0.19 15.46 -28.80
CA LYS A 67 0.98 14.36 -28.25
C LYS A 67 0.38 13.95 -26.90
N ILE A 68 0.12 12.66 -26.71
CA ILE A 68 -0.37 12.11 -25.42
C ILE A 68 0.78 11.40 -24.72
N ILE A 69 1.17 11.92 -23.56
CA ILE A 69 2.21 11.32 -22.71
C ILE A 69 1.53 10.33 -21.77
N ASN A 70 1.61 9.06 -22.12
CA ASN A 70 0.98 7.98 -21.37
C ASN A 70 1.83 7.57 -20.17
N GLU A 71 1.21 7.49 -18.99
CA GLU A 71 1.84 6.97 -17.77
C GLU A 71 0.93 5.94 -17.11
N GLN A 72 1.45 4.72 -16.95
CA GLN A 72 0.76 3.67 -16.21
C GLN A 72 0.93 3.87 -14.71
N VAL A 73 -0.17 3.86 -13.96
CA VAL A 73 -0.20 3.83 -12.50
C VAL A 73 -0.72 2.48 -12.01
N SER A 74 -0.44 2.14 -10.75
CA SER A 74 -0.87 0.88 -10.15
C SER A 74 -2.10 1.10 -9.26
N TRP A 75 -3.05 0.17 -9.24
CA TRP A 75 -4.19 0.20 -8.31
C TRP A 75 -3.79 0.18 -6.83
N SER A 76 -2.62 -0.35 -6.50
CA SER A 76 -2.14 -0.42 -5.12
C SER A 76 -1.70 0.94 -4.54
N ASN A 77 -1.26 1.88 -5.38
CA ASN A 77 -0.74 3.19 -4.94
C ASN A 77 -1.17 4.36 -5.84
N GLY A 78 -2.04 4.13 -6.81
CA GLY A 78 -2.44 5.15 -7.79
C GLY A 78 -3.20 6.29 -7.14
N LEU A 79 -4.08 6.01 -6.18
CA LEU A 79 -4.79 7.04 -5.42
C LEU A 79 -3.79 7.97 -4.70
N ASP A 80 -2.82 7.40 -3.99
CA ASP A 80 -1.80 8.16 -3.27
C ASP A 80 -0.99 9.05 -4.22
N LYS A 81 -0.59 8.48 -5.38
CA LYS A 81 0.15 9.22 -6.41
C LYS A 81 -0.65 10.39 -6.96
N ILE A 82 -1.94 10.19 -7.26
CA ILE A 82 -2.84 11.24 -7.76
C ILE A 82 -2.95 12.37 -6.72
N VAL A 83 -3.21 12.03 -5.46
CA VAL A 83 -3.34 13.03 -4.38
C VAL A 83 -2.05 13.81 -4.18
N ILE A 84 -0.90 13.14 -4.14
CA ILE A 84 0.41 13.80 -4.00
C ILE A 84 0.68 14.72 -5.19
N SER A 85 0.36 14.30 -6.41
CA SER A 85 0.56 15.12 -7.61
C SER A 85 -0.30 16.39 -7.60
N MET A 86 -1.54 16.28 -7.12
CA MET A 86 -2.42 17.43 -6.94
C MET A 86 -1.85 18.42 -5.93
N ALA A 87 -1.42 17.93 -4.77
CA ALA A 87 -0.82 18.77 -3.71
C ALA A 87 0.39 19.59 -4.22
N ASN A 88 1.10 19.06 -5.21
CA ASN A 88 2.27 19.71 -5.82
C ASN A 88 1.95 20.48 -7.12
N ASN A 89 0.68 20.64 -7.51
CA ASN A 89 0.26 21.19 -8.80
C ASN A 89 0.87 20.46 -10.01
N MET A 90 1.11 19.15 -9.88
CA MET A 90 1.68 18.25 -10.89
C MET A 90 0.67 17.16 -11.32
N ALA A 91 -0.62 17.40 -11.08
CA ALA A 91 -1.66 16.49 -11.52
C ALA A 91 -1.64 16.36 -13.06
N PRO A 92 -1.94 15.16 -13.61
CA PRO A 92 -2.01 14.97 -15.05
C PRO A 92 -3.16 15.78 -15.66
N ASP A 93 -3.13 16.02 -16.97
CA ASP A 93 -4.25 16.65 -17.67
C ASP A 93 -5.47 15.73 -17.65
N ILE A 94 -5.26 14.45 -17.94
CA ILE A 94 -6.28 13.40 -18.02
C ILE A 94 -5.90 12.28 -17.06
N CYS A 95 -6.88 11.77 -16.31
CA CYS A 95 -6.66 10.66 -15.40
C CYS A 95 -7.83 9.67 -15.44
N GLU A 96 -7.52 8.39 -15.45
CA GLU A 96 -8.46 7.34 -15.09
C GLU A 96 -8.64 7.32 -13.57
N MET A 97 -9.88 7.33 -13.10
CA MET A 97 -10.23 7.25 -11.68
C MET A 97 -11.21 6.14 -11.39
N GLY A 98 -11.01 5.45 -10.28
CA GLY A 98 -12.03 4.55 -9.75
C GLY A 98 -13.29 5.33 -9.35
N SER A 99 -14.45 4.83 -9.73
CA SER A 99 -15.75 5.49 -9.50
C SER A 99 -16.01 5.84 -8.02
N THR A 100 -15.47 5.06 -7.08
CA THR A 100 -15.62 5.28 -5.64
C THR A 100 -14.77 6.43 -5.08
N TRP A 101 -13.82 6.94 -5.84
CA TRP A 101 -12.98 8.09 -5.45
C TRP A 101 -13.60 9.42 -5.83
N MET A 102 -14.49 9.41 -6.83
CA MET A 102 -15.05 10.62 -7.45
C MET A 102 -15.68 11.59 -6.45
N GLY A 103 -16.44 11.08 -5.47
CA GLY A 103 -17.09 11.92 -4.45
C GLY A 103 -16.12 12.85 -3.71
N LYS A 104 -14.96 12.32 -3.31
CA LYS A 104 -13.92 13.12 -2.63
C LYS A 104 -13.33 14.19 -3.56
N PHE A 105 -12.89 13.80 -4.76
CA PHE A 105 -12.24 14.75 -5.68
C PHE A 105 -13.18 15.82 -6.21
N MET A 106 -14.46 15.50 -6.41
CA MET A 106 -15.49 16.48 -6.79
C MET A 106 -15.76 17.49 -5.66
N SER A 107 -15.95 17.00 -4.42
CA SER A 107 -16.22 17.86 -3.26
C SER A 107 -15.06 18.79 -2.92
N GLU A 108 -13.81 18.34 -3.11
CA GLU A 108 -12.61 19.18 -2.95
C GLU A 108 -12.38 20.14 -4.14
N GLY A 109 -13.22 20.06 -5.15
CA GLY A 109 -13.14 20.94 -6.32
C GLY A 109 -11.88 20.75 -7.15
N ALA A 110 -11.31 19.55 -7.16
CA ALA A 110 -10.08 19.23 -7.89
C ALA A 110 -10.29 19.01 -9.39
N LEU A 111 -11.50 18.59 -9.75
CA LEU A 111 -11.84 18.20 -11.12
C LEU A 111 -12.45 19.36 -11.90
N LEU A 112 -12.24 19.36 -13.21
CA LEU A 112 -12.85 20.31 -14.13
C LEU A 112 -14.28 19.88 -14.43
N ASP A 113 -15.21 20.84 -14.43
CA ASP A 113 -16.56 20.65 -14.96
C ASP A 113 -16.48 20.48 -16.49
N ILE A 114 -16.90 19.35 -16.98
CA ILE A 114 -16.91 19.00 -18.42
C ILE A 114 -18.32 18.78 -18.96
N THR A 115 -19.33 19.29 -18.26
CA THR A 115 -20.75 19.10 -18.62
C THR A 115 -21.03 19.47 -20.07
N ASP A 116 -20.54 20.61 -20.52
CA ASP A 116 -20.70 21.10 -21.91
C ASP A 116 -20.02 20.21 -22.96
N LYS A 117 -19.12 19.33 -22.54
CA LYS A 117 -18.31 18.48 -23.41
C LYS A 117 -18.81 17.03 -23.51
N VAL A 118 -19.69 16.61 -22.58
CA VAL A 118 -20.08 15.19 -22.50
C VAL A 118 -21.58 14.95 -22.29
N SER A 119 -22.39 16.00 -22.03
CA SER A 119 -23.83 15.86 -21.73
C SER A 119 -24.64 15.27 -22.88
N ASP A 120 -24.21 15.46 -24.12
CA ASP A 120 -24.81 14.88 -25.32
C ASP A 120 -24.70 13.34 -25.37
N LEU A 121 -23.78 12.74 -24.59
CA LEU A 121 -23.53 11.30 -24.53
C LEU A 121 -24.29 10.61 -23.37
N LYS A 122 -25.14 11.35 -22.63
CA LYS A 122 -25.76 10.83 -21.42
C LYS A 122 -26.53 9.52 -21.63
N ASP A 123 -27.26 9.40 -22.71
CA ASP A 123 -28.13 8.26 -23.00
C ASP A 123 -27.37 7.08 -23.63
N GLU A 124 -26.08 7.26 -23.96
CA GLU A 124 -25.26 6.24 -24.62
C GLU A 124 -24.39 5.44 -23.65
N TYR A 125 -24.22 5.96 -22.40
CA TYR A 125 -23.28 5.36 -21.44
C TYR A 125 -23.93 5.07 -20.09
N LEU A 126 -23.45 4.00 -19.44
CA LEU A 126 -23.73 3.68 -18.03
C LEU A 126 -22.82 4.48 -17.08
N MET A 127 -23.09 4.43 -15.79
CA MET A 127 -22.18 4.91 -14.75
C MET A 127 -21.98 6.43 -14.67
N TRP A 128 -23.00 7.22 -15.06
CA TRP A 128 -22.94 8.66 -14.91
C TRP A 128 -23.02 9.14 -13.45
N ALA A 129 -23.80 8.45 -12.60
CA ALA A 129 -23.99 8.85 -11.21
C ALA A 129 -22.68 9.14 -10.46
N PRO A 130 -21.63 8.29 -10.53
CA PRO A 130 -20.34 8.60 -9.90
C PRO A 130 -19.61 9.82 -10.46
N ALA A 131 -19.92 10.22 -11.70
CA ALA A 131 -19.30 11.36 -12.36
C ALA A 131 -20.10 12.66 -12.20
N GLU A 132 -21.29 12.60 -11.58
CA GLU A 132 -22.21 13.73 -11.44
C GLU A 132 -22.24 14.27 -10.02
N MET A 133 -22.22 15.59 -9.88
CA MET A 133 -22.44 16.30 -8.62
C MET A 133 -23.18 17.63 -8.90
N ASN A 134 -24.31 17.84 -8.23
CA ASN A 134 -25.13 19.05 -8.37
C ASN A 134 -25.56 19.34 -9.82
N GLY A 135 -25.90 18.30 -10.60
CA GLY A 135 -26.33 18.40 -11.99
C GLY A 135 -25.21 18.71 -12.99
N ARG A 136 -23.95 18.60 -12.58
CA ARG A 136 -22.77 18.80 -13.41
C ARG A 136 -21.93 17.54 -13.51
N TYR A 137 -21.29 17.33 -14.69
CA TYR A 137 -20.43 16.19 -14.94
C TYR A 137 -18.96 16.57 -14.81
N TYR A 138 -18.22 15.82 -13.97
CA TYR A 138 -16.80 16.01 -13.68
C TYR A 138 -15.93 14.87 -14.25
N GLY A 139 -16.53 13.99 -15.03
CA GLY A 139 -15.85 12.90 -15.70
C GLY A 139 -16.72 12.22 -16.74
N MET A 140 -16.08 11.42 -17.58
CA MET A 140 -16.73 10.61 -18.60
C MET A 140 -16.63 9.13 -18.20
N PRO A 141 -17.73 8.40 -18.05
CA PRO A 141 -17.70 6.96 -17.84
C PRO A 141 -16.96 6.23 -18.97
N TRP A 142 -16.00 5.41 -18.61
CA TRP A 142 -15.22 4.64 -19.58
C TRP A 142 -15.52 3.16 -19.50
N LEU A 143 -15.36 2.59 -18.29
CA LEU A 143 -15.54 1.18 -18.02
C LEU A 143 -16.50 0.96 -16.87
N ALA A 144 -17.23 -0.14 -16.92
CA ALA A 144 -18.15 -0.59 -15.88
C ALA A 144 -17.85 -2.04 -15.50
N GLY A 145 -18.02 -2.37 -14.24
CA GLY A 145 -17.78 -3.72 -13.77
C GLY A 145 -18.63 -4.07 -12.56
N THR A 146 -18.96 -5.35 -12.48
CA THR A 146 -19.67 -5.91 -11.33
C THR A 146 -19.04 -7.22 -10.90
N ARG A 147 -19.59 -7.84 -9.86
CA ARG A 147 -19.21 -9.17 -9.38
C ARG A 147 -20.36 -10.13 -9.59
N VAL A 148 -20.02 -11.39 -9.88
CA VAL A 148 -20.99 -12.50 -9.97
C VAL A 148 -20.48 -13.66 -9.13
N MET A 149 -21.30 -14.64 -8.90
CA MET A 149 -20.90 -15.87 -8.25
C MET A 149 -20.36 -16.87 -9.28
N PHE A 150 -19.12 -17.28 -9.11
CA PHE A 150 -18.49 -18.41 -9.80
C PHE A 150 -18.74 -19.68 -9.00
N TYR A 151 -19.04 -20.80 -9.67
CA TYR A 151 -19.17 -22.09 -9.01
C TYR A 151 -18.47 -23.19 -9.80
N ASN A 152 -17.86 -24.13 -9.07
CA ASN A 152 -17.12 -25.24 -9.64
C ASN A 152 -18.09 -26.41 -9.91
N ARG A 153 -18.39 -26.71 -11.18
CA ARG A 153 -19.37 -27.71 -11.61
C ARG A 153 -18.97 -29.13 -11.22
N GLU A 154 -17.66 -29.42 -11.25
CA GLU A 154 -17.15 -30.73 -10.84
C GLU A 154 -17.34 -30.96 -9.32
N LEU A 155 -17.04 -29.98 -8.49
CA LEU A 155 -17.28 -30.06 -7.03
C LEU A 155 -18.76 -30.15 -6.67
N PHE A 156 -19.63 -29.47 -7.47
CA PHE A 156 -21.08 -29.62 -7.34
C PHE A 156 -21.50 -31.08 -7.59
N ALA A 157 -21.08 -31.66 -8.70
CA ALA A 157 -21.37 -33.06 -9.02
C ALA A 157 -20.85 -34.03 -7.95
N GLN A 158 -19.63 -33.82 -7.48
CA GLN A 158 -19.03 -34.65 -6.40
C GLN A 158 -19.79 -34.54 -5.07
N ALA A 159 -20.43 -33.39 -4.80
CA ALA A 159 -21.26 -33.17 -3.60
C ALA A 159 -22.70 -33.64 -3.78
N GLY A 160 -23.08 -34.20 -4.92
CA GLY A 160 -24.45 -34.64 -5.26
C GLY A 160 -25.39 -33.48 -5.60
N LEU A 161 -24.85 -32.31 -5.93
CA LEU A 161 -25.60 -31.15 -6.41
C LEU A 161 -25.71 -31.19 -7.94
N ASP A 162 -26.76 -30.58 -8.48
CA ASP A 162 -26.93 -30.43 -9.92
C ASP A 162 -25.99 -29.34 -10.48
N PRO A 163 -25.01 -29.68 -11.33
CA PRO A 163 -24.05 -28.70 -11.88
C PRO A 163 -24.69 -27.61 -12.75
N ASP A 164 -25.94 -27.80 -13.18
CA ASP A 164 -26.66 -26.83 -14.00
C ASP A 164 -27.61 -25.93 -13.20
N LYS A 165 -27.70 -26.15 -11.87
CA LYS A 165 -28.54 -25.37 -10.96
C LYS A 165 -27.74 -24.70 -9.88
N PRO A 166 -27.16 -23.50 -10.16
CA PRO A 166 -26.48 -22.72 -9.14
C PRO A 166 -27.44 -22.22 -8.06
N PRO A 167 -26.96 -21.95 -6.82
CA PRO A 167 -27.78 -21.43 -5.75
C PRO A 167 -28.28 -20.01 -6.08
N LEU A 168 -29.57 -19.76 -5.90
CA LEU A 168 -30.21 -18.47 -6.14
C LEU A 168 -30.69 -17.77 -4.86
N THR A 169 -30.77 -18.51 -3.74
CA THR A 169 -31.11 -17.96 -2.41
C THR A 169 -29.99 -18.16 -1.40
N TRP A 170 -30.00 -17.41 -0.33
CA TRP A 170 -29.03 -17.57 0.76
C TRP A 170 -29.04 -18.99 1.34
N LYS A 171 -30.24 -19.57 1.46
CA LYS A 171 -30.37 -20.94 1.94
C LYS A 171 -29.67 -21.93 1.02
N ASP A 172 -29.93 -21.87 -0.28
CA ASP A 172 -29.31 -22.76 -1.25
C ASP A 172 -27.78 -22.58 -1.29
N PHE A 173 -27.33 -21.34 -1.13
CA PHE A 173 -25.91 -20.99 -1.09
C PHE A 173 -25.22 -21.63 0.13
N LEU A 174 -25.82 -21.49 1.31
CA LEU A 174 -25.29 -22.07 2.55
C LEU A 174 -25.27 -23.60 2.49
N ASP A 175 -26.36 -24.21 1.96
CA ASP A 175 -26.46 -25.65 1.80
C ASP A 175 -25.43 -26.19 0.81
N ALA A 176 -25.23 -25.53 -0.34
CA ALA A 176 -24.19 -25.88 -1.31
C ALA A 176 -22.78 -25.75 -0.71
N ALA A 177 -22.50 -24.64 -0.03
CA ALA A 177 -21.21 -24.44 0.61
C ALA A 177 -20.92 -25.54 1.66
N ARG A 178 -21.90 -25.89 2.49
CA ARG A 178 -21.79 -26.96 3.49
C ARG A 178 -21.54 -28.33 2.86
N LEU A 179 -22.28 -28.69 1.80
CA LEU A 179 -22.17 -30.00 1.15
C LEU A 179 -20.82 -30.21 0.45
N ILE A 180 -20.26 -29.14 -0.14
CA ILE A 180 -18.96 -29.18 -0.82
C ILE A 180 -17.80 -29.16 0.18
N HIS A 181 -17.97 -28.56 1.36
CA HIS A 181 -16.90 -28.34 2.31
C HIS A 181 -16.28 -29.63 2.83
N ASN A 182 -15.00 -29.85 2.51
CA ASN A 182 -14.20 -30.99 2.96
C ASN A 182 -12.75 -30.57 3.26
N PRO A 183 -12.50 -29.96 4.41
CA PRO A 183 -11.19 -29.41 4.75
C PRO A 183 -10.10 -30.47 4.84
N LYS A 184 -10.45 -31.76 5.11
CA LYS A 184 -9.48 -32.88 5.09
C LYS A 184 -8.87 -33.10 3.71
N LYS A 185 -9.62 -32.80 2.64
CA LYS A 185 -9.14 -32.81 1.26
C LYS A 185 -8.64 -31.45 0.76
N GLY A 186 -8.64 -30.41 1.62
CA GLY A 186 -8.32 -29.06 1.25
C GLY A 186 -9.35 -28.44 0.29
N ILE A 187 -10.62 -28.86 0.38
CA ILE A 187 -11.74 -28.34 -0.41
C ILE A 187 -12.65 -27.54 0.52
N TYR A 188 -12.99 -26.33 0.10
CA TYR A 188 -13.84 -25.43 0.85
C TYR A 188 -15.10 -25.08 0.06
N GLY A 189 -16.21 -24.89 0.76
CA GLY A 189 -17.48 -24.58 0.14
C GLY A 189 -17.48 -23.21 -0.53
N PHE A 190 -16.93 -22.20 0.14
CA PHE A 190 -16.91 -20.82 -0.35
C PHE A 190 -15.55 -20.15 -0.17
N GLY A 191 -15.22 -19.25 -1.08
CA GLY A 191 -14.08 -18.35 -0.97
C GLY A 191 -14.51 -17.01 -0.39
N MET A 192 -14.16 -16.74 0.87
CA MET A 192 -14.52 -15.52 1.59
C MET A 192 -13.34 -14.55 1.69
N ASN A 193 -13.53 -13.32 1.27
CA ASN A 193 -12.49 -12.30 1.37
C ASN A 193 -12.25 -11.92 2.83
N ALA A 194 -10.97 -11.85 3.24
CA ALA A 194 -10.56 -11.45 4.57
C ALA A 194 -9.19 -10.74 4.53
N GLY A 195 -8.97 -9.81 5.46
CA GLY A 195 -7.70 -9.09 5.57
C GLY A 195 -7.38 -8.17 4.39
N GLU A 196 -8.40 -7.71 3.66
CA GLU A 196 -8.23 -6.86 2.48
C GLU A 196 -9.35 -5.79 2.45
N GLY A 197 -9.10 -4.72 3.19
CA GLY A 197 -10.08 -3.68 3.50
C GLY A 197 -10.75 -3.01 2.30
N HIS A 198 -10.07 -2.92 1.16
CA HIS A 198 -10.66 -2.32 -0.05
C HIS A 198 -11.58 -3.27 -0.84
N ILE A 199 -11.53 -4.56 -0.57
CA ILE A 199 -12.27 -5.58 -1.33
C ILE A 199 -13.42 -6.18 -0.51
N LEU A 200 -13.26 -6.32 0.81
CA LEU A 200 -14.22 -7.00 1.68
C LEU A 200 -15.64 -6.44 1.54
N TYR A 201 -15.82 -5.12 1.61
CA TYR A 201 -17.15 -4.51 1.48
C TYR A 201 -17.80 -4.80 0.12
N LYS A 202 -17.04 -4.90 -0.98
CA LYS A 202 -17.54 -5.22 -2.32
C LYS A 202 -18.14 -6.63 -2.41
N LYS A 203 -17.76 -7.50 -1.47
CA LYS A 203 -18.24 -8.88 -1.37
C LYS A 203 -19.37 -9.02 -0.34
N PHE A 204 -19.38 -8.19 0.69
CA PHE A 204 -20.39 -8.22 1.75
C PHE A 204 -21.63 -7.37 1.43
N MET A 205 -21.44 -6.15 0.93
CA MET A 205 -22.56 -5.22 0.67
C MET A 205 -23.64 -5.75 -0.28
N PRO A 206 -23.34 -6.60 -1.28
CA PRO A 206 -24.38 -7.24 -2.06
C PRO A 206 -25.45 -7.97 -1.23
N PHE A 207 -25.07 -8.58 -0.12
CA PHE A 207 -26.02 -9.23 0.79
C PHE A 207 -26.84 -8.22 1.58
N VAL A 208 -26.23 -7.11 2.00
CA VAL A 208 -26.94 -6.01 2.68
C VAL A 208 -27.94 -5.36 1.75
N TRP A 209 -27.50 -4.92 0.58
CA TRP A 209 -28.34 -4.25 -0.41
C TRP A 209 -29.44 -5.17 -0.94
N GLY A 210 -29.13 -6.44 -1.21
CA GLY A 210 -30.07 -7.43 -1.66
C GLY A 210 -31.17 -7.72 -0.62
N ASN A 211 -30.91 -7.51 0.66
CA ASN A 211 -31.88 -7.61 1.75
C ASN A 211 -32.63 -6.28 2.05
N GLY A 212 -32.28 -5.18 1.33
CA GLY A 212 -32.91 -3.86 1.48
C GLY A 212 -32.17 -2.90 2.40
N GLY A 213 -31.02 -3.30 2.98
CA GLY A 213 -30.20 -2.44 3.83
C GLY A 213 -29.47 -1.34 3.03
N LYS A 214 -29.11 -0.26 3.71
CA LYS A 214 -28.42 0.91 3.15
C LYS A 214 -27.21 1.29 4.03
N ILE A 215 -26.28 2.03 3.46
CA ILE A 215 -25.14 2.61 4.21
C ILE A 215 -25.52 3.99 4.73
N LEU A 216 -26.01 4.85 3.83
CA LEU A 216 -26.54 6.18 4.14
C LEU A 216 -27.99 6.26 3.70
N ASP A 217 -28.81 7.05 4.40
CA ASP A 217 -30.14 7.44 3.95
C ASP A 217 -30.10 8.66 3.01
N GLU A 218 -31.26 9.15 2.60
CA GLU A 218 -31.41 10.30 1.69
C GLU A 218 -30.98 11.65 2.33
N ASN A 219 -30.75 11.66 3.64
CA ASN A 219 -30.27 12.82 4.40
C ASN A 219 -28.81 12.66 4.85
N ASP A 220 -28.06 11.74 4.24
CA ASP A 220 -26.68 11.39 4.57
C ASP A 220 -26.48 10.90 6.01
N ASN A 221 -27.53 10.41 6.69
CA ASN A 221 -27.38 9.75 7.98
C ASN A 221 -26.87 8.33 7.78
N PHE A 222 -25.96 7.91 8.66
CA PHE A 222 -25.42 6.55 8.65
C PHE A 222 -26.44 5.56 9.22
N VAL A 223 -27.00 4.72 8.35
CA VAL A 223 -28.06 3.75 8.68
C VAL A 223 -27.60 2.30 8.51
N PHE A 224 -26.30 2.09 8.55
CA PHE A 224 -25.69 0.77 8.35
C PHE A 224 -26.11 -0.23 9.43
N ASP A 225 -26.33 0.21 10.68
CA ASP A 225 -26.89 -0.62 11.75
C ASP A 225 -28.41 -0.74 11.58
N SER A 226 -28.83 -1.58 10.66
CA SER A 226 -30.24 -1.91 10.42
C SER A 226 -30.49 -3.41 10.59
N GLN A 227 -31.77 -3.80 10.71
CA GLN A 227 -32.13 -5.21 10.79
C GLN A 227 -31.65 -5.98 9.56
N GLU A 228 -31.77 -5.37 8.37
CA GLU A 228 -31.37 -5.95 7.10
C GLU A 228 -29.86 -6.20 7.05
N THR A 229 -29.07 -5.28 7.58
CA THR A 229 -27.60 -5.44 7.67
C THR A 229 -27.22 -6.52 8.68
N ARG A 230 -27.90 -6.57 9.82
CA ARG A 230 -27.67 -7.59 10.86
C ARG A 230 -27.98 -8.99 10.34
N GLU A 231 -29.11 -9.16 9.62
CA GLU A 231 -29.46 -10.43 8.96
C GLU A 231 -28.44 -10.85 7.91
N ALA A 232 -27.96 -9.90 7.09
CA ALA A 232 -26.92 -10.14 6.10
C ALA A 232 -25.58 -10.53 6.75
N LEU A 233 -25.22 -9.90 7.85
CA LEU A 233 -24.01 -10.22 8.60
C LEU A 233 -24.10 -11.61 9.25
N ASP A 234 -25.24 -11.96 9.85
CA ASP A 234 -25.47 -13.29 10.42
C ASP A 234 -25.36 -14.40 9.34
N PHE A 235 -25.95 -14.16 8.18
CA PHE A 235 -25.80 -15.07 7.02
C PHE A 235 -24.34 -15.19 6.59
N TYR A 236 -23.61 -14.07 6.49
CA TYR A 236 -22.20 -14.06 6.08
C TYR A 236 -21.30 -14.79 7.09
N LEU A 237 -21.59 -14.66 8.39
CA LEU A 237 -20.89 -15.39 9.44
C LEU A 237 -21.18 -16.90 9.41
N LYS A 238 -22.41 -17.33 9.08
CA LYS A 238 -22.72 -18.75 8.87
C LYS A 238 -21.96 -19.33 7.67
N LEU A 239 -21.82 -18.56 6.58
CA LEU A 239 -21.03 -18.99 5.43
C LEU A 239 -19.54 -19.16 5.79
N LYS A 240 -19.02 -18.35 6.72
CA LYS A 240 -17.63 -18.42 7.17
C LYS A 240 -17.24 -19.82 7.67
N GLU A 241 -18.12 -20.55 8.29
CA GLU A 241 -17.88 -21.92 8.82
C GLU A 241 -17.42 -22.89 7.70
N TYR A 242 -17.87 -22.67 6.46
CA TYR A 242 -17.56 -23.50 5.30
C TYR A 242 -16.61 -22.84 4.32
N SER A 243 -15.98 -21.74 4.75
CA SER A 243 -15.22 -20.87 3.85
C SER A 243 -13.72 -21.02 4.01
N TYR A 244 -13.06 -20.72 2.93
CA TYR A 244 -11.64 -20.41 2.84
C TYR A 244 -11.47 -18.89 2.90
N CYS A 245 -11.00 -18.37 4.04
CA CYS A 245 -10.85 -16.94 4.27
C CYS A 245 -9.46 -16.50 3.80
N GLU A 246 -9.38 -15.62 2.78
CA GLU A 246 -8.11 -15.15 2.21
C GLU A 246 -8.31 -13.88 1.36
N LYS A 247 -7.22 -13.27 0.89
CA LYS A 247 -7.24 -12.15 -0.06
C LYS A 247 -7.71 -12.60 -1.44
N GLN A 248 -8.25 -11.68 -2.25
CA GLN A 248 -8.88 -11.98 -3.53
C GLN A 248 -7.99 -12.75 -4.51
N ASP A 249 -6.72 -12.37 -4.63
CA ASP A 249 -5.78 -13.04 -5.53
C ASP A 249 -5.55 -14.52 -5.17
N LEU A 250 -5.53 -14.83 -3.87
CA LEU A 250 -5.40 -16.20 -3.38
C LEU A 250 -6.71 -16.98 -3.46
N LEU A 251 -7.87 -16.32 -3.31
CA LEU A 251 -9.18 -16.94 -3.56
C LEU A 251 -9.32 -17.33 -5.03
N ASP A 252 -8.96 -16.44 -5.96
CA ASP A 252 -9.02 -16.72 -7.40
C ASP A 252 -8.07 -17.89 -7.77
N GLU A 253 -6.88 -17.94 -7.16
CA GLU A 253 -5.93 -19.03 -7.34
C GLU A 253 -6.44 -20.35 -6.75
N ALA A 254 -7.09 -20.32 -5.58
CA ALA A 254 -7.67 -21.50 -4.96
C ALA A 254 -8.86 -22.04 -5.79
N PHE A 255 -9.70 -21.16 -6.33
CA PHE A 255 -10.78 -21.55 -7.24
C PHE A 255 -10.23 -22.18 -8.52
N LYS A 256 -9.25 -21.56 -9.15
CA LYS A 256 -8.55 -22.07 -10.32
C LYS A 256 -7.98 -23.48 -10.12
N ARG A 257 -7.52 -23.78 -8.92
CA ARG A 257 -6.99 -25.11 -8.54
C ARG A 257 -8.07 -26.11 -8.13
N GLY A 258 -9.35 -25.81 -8.28
CA GLY A 258 -10.45 -26.68 -7.88
C GLY A 258 -10.55 -26.90 -6.36
N LYS A 259 -10.16 -25.89 -5.54
CA LYS A 259 -10.21 -25.95 -4.07
C LYS A 259 -11.40 -25.22 -3.47
N LEU A 260 -12.13 -24.46 -4.27
CA LEU A 260 -13.32 -23.73 -3.85
C LEU A 260 -14.54 -24.21 -4.66
N GLY A 261 -15.66 -24.44 -3.96
CA GLY A 261 -16.94 -24.73 -4.61
C GLY A 261 -17.57 -23.48 -5.20
N LEU A 262 -17.55 -22.39 -4.45
CA LEU A 262 -18.18 -21.11 -4.77
C LEU A 262 -17.22 -19.94 -4.51
N ALA A 263 -17.28 -18.90 -5.33
CA ALA A 263 -16.50 -17.68 -5.15
C ALA A 263 -17.21 -16.48 -5.78
N ILE A 264 -17.24 -15.32 -5.11
CA ILE A 264 -17.68 -14.06 -5.69
C ILE A 264 -16.46 -13.39 -6.31
N SER A 265 -16.47 -13.17 -7.63
CA SER A 265 -15.34 -12.59 -8.35
C SER A 265 -15.76 -11.76 -9.56
N GLY A 266 -14.81 -11.14 -10.24
CA GLY A 266 -15.04 -10.28 -11.40
C GLY A 266 -14.69 -10.93 -12.73
N SER A 267 -14.89 -10.15 -13.79
CA SER A 267 -14.71 -10.58 -15.18
C SER A 267 -13.28 -10.97 -15.56
N TRP A 268 -12.24 -10.49 -14.83
CA TRP A 268 -10.84 -10.84 -15.10
C TRP A 268 -10.56 -12.35 -15.08
N ASN A 269 -11.38 -13.13 -14.40
CA ASN A 269 -11.23 -14.58 -14.36
C ASN A 269 -11.66 -15.28 -15.66
N PHE A 270 -12.37 -14.60 -16.56
CA PHE A 270 -12.64 -15.13 -17.91
C PHE A 270 -11.39 -15.22 -18.77
N ALA A 271 -10.42 -14.32 -18.59
CA ALA A 271 -9.13 -14.44 -19.25
C ALA A 271 -8.19 -15.43 -18.55
N ARG A 272 -8.20 -15.42 -17.21
CA ARG A 272 -7.25 -16.17 -16.40
C ARG A 272 -7.55 -17.68 -16.37
N TYR A 273 -8.80 -18.06 -16.12
CA TYR A 273 -9.13 -19.49 -15.93
C TYR A 273 -8.95 -20.32 -17.19
N PRO A 274 -9.43 -19.95 -18.38
CA PRO A 274 -9.19 -20.74 -19.58
C PRO A 274 -7.70 -20.86 -19.95
N LYS A 275 -6.90 -19.82 -19.66
CA LYS A 275 -5.46 -19.82 -19.94
C LYS A 275 -4.68 -20.68 -18.95
N ASP A 276 -4.95 -20.50 -17.66
CA ASP A 276 -4.12 -21.05 -16.59
C ASP A 276 -4.63 -22.41 -16.08
N ALA A 277 -5.91 -22.74 -16.31
CA ALA A 277 -6.57 -23.97 -15.90
C ALA A 277 -7.61 -24.41 -16.95
N PRO A 278 -7.18 -24.84 -18.13
CA PRO A 278 -8.09 -25.16 -19.27
C PRO A 278 -9.08 -26.29 -18.97
N ASN A 279 -8.80 -27.11 -17.97
CA ASN A 279 -9.66 -28.22 -17.56
C ASN A 279 -10.66 -27.84 -16.44
N LEU A 280 -10.66 -26.59 -15.97
CA LEU A 280 -11.58 -26.15 -14.93
C LEU A 280 -12.98 -25.97 -15.51
N ASP A 281 -13.91 -26.86 -15.13
CA ASP A 281 -15.33 -26.73 -15.48
C ASP A 281 -16.01 -25.82 -14.41
N PHE A 282 -16.41 -24.62 -14.84
CA PHE A 282 -17.06 -23.65 -13.99
C PHE A 282 -18.26 -22.99 -14.65
N GLY A 283 -19.25 -22.70 -13.83
CA GLY A 283 -20.37 -21.85 -14.19
C GLY A 283 -20.31 -20.50 -13.47
N VAL A 284 -21.18 -19.60 -13.89
CA VAL A 284 -21.44 -18.33 -13.20
C VAL A 284 -22.93 -18.15 -12.98
N SER A 285 -23.31 -17.48 -11.89
CA SER A 285 -24.69 -17.12 -11.59
C SER A 285 -24.79 -15.74 -10.95
N LEU A 286 -25.99 -15.23 -10.85
CA LEU A 286 -26.29 -14.04 -10.07
C LEU A 286 -25.93 -14.27 -8.59
N ILE A 287 -25.61 -13.22 -7.87
CA ILE A 287 -25.43 -13.29 -6.42
C ILE A 287 -26.77 -13.64 -5.75
N PRO A 288 -26.81 -14.65 -4.88
CA PRO A 288 -28.04 -15.13 -4.27
C PRO A 288 -28.78 -14.06 -3.48
N LYS A 289 -30.10 -13.96 -3.67
CA LYS A 289 -31.01 -13.13 -2.88
C LYS A 289 -31.36 -13.79 -1.53
N PRO A 290 -31.91 -13.05 -0.56
CA PRO A 290 -32.25 -13.59 0.76
C PRO A 290 -33.18 -14.81 0.74
N ALA A 291 -34.28 -14.74 0.00
CA ALA A 291 -35.23 -15.83 -0.19
C ALA A 291 -35.97 -15.67 -1.54
N GLU A 292 -36.78 -16.66 -1.93
CA GLU A 292 -37.52 -16.56 -3.20
C GLU A 292 -38.48 -15.38 -3.24
N ASP A 293 -39.13 -15.11 -2.12
CA ASP A 293 -40.13 -14.05 -1.90
C ASP A 293 -39.60 -12.80 -1.17
N LYS A 294 -38.28 -12.78 -0.83
CA LYS A 294 -37.67 -11.67 -0.10
C LYS A 294 -36.43 -11.15 -0.82
N GLY A 295 -36.31 -9.83 -0.92
CA GLY A 295 -35.16 -9.15 -1.48
C GLY A 295 -34.97 -9.38 -2.98
N PHE A 296 -33.78 -9.07 -3.47
CA PHE A 296 -33.42 -9.19 -4.87
C PHE A 296 -31.92 -9.52 -5.05
N SER A 297 -31.57 -10.08 -6.20
CA SER A 297 -30.17 -10.29 -6.56
C SER A 297 -29.54 -8.95 -6.91
N THR A 298 -28.45 -8.61 -6.27
CA THR A 298 -27.68 -7.40 -6.54
C THR A 298 -26.19 -7.66 -6.35
N SER A 299 -25.39 -6.71 -6.79
CA SER A 299 -23.94 -6.76 -6.66
C SER A 299 -23.36 -5.35 -6.50
N PHE A 300 -22.08 -5.27 -6.23
CA PHE A 300 -21.31 -4.04 -6.30
C PHE A 300 -21.20 -3.58 -7.75
N LEU A 301 -21.59 -2.35 -8.03
CA LEU A 301 -21.31 -1.65 -9.29
C LEU A 301 -20.12 -0.75 -9.09
N GLY A 302 -19.10 -0.89 -9.89
CA GLY A 302 -17.94 -0.02 -9.94
C GLY A 302 -17.49 0.17 -11.37
N GLY A 303 -16.51 1.02 -11.57
CA GLY A 303 -15.95 1.25 -12.89
C GLY A 303 -14.92 2.36 -12.87
N GLU A 304 -14.45 2.68 -14.03
CA GLU A 304 -13.41 3.66 -14.27
C GLU A 304 -14.01 4.87 -15.01
N ILE A 305 -13.70 6.06 -14.48
CA ILE A 305 -14.14 7.36 -14.99
C ILE A 305 -12.91 8.12 -15.49
N LEU A 306 -12.97 8.67 -16.68
CA LEU A 306 -11.94 9.57 -17.18
C LEU A 306 -12.26 11.00 -16.78
N VAL A 307 -11.31 11.63 -16.09
CA VAL A 307 -11.47 12.98 -15.56
C VAL A 307 -10.42 13.95 -16.11
N LEU A 308 -10.74 15.23 -16.06
CA LEU A 308 -9.78 16.32 -16.27
C LEU A 308 -9.54 17.04 -14.93
N PHE A 309 -8.27 17.27 -14.61
CA PHE A 309 -7.94 18.13 -13.48
C PHE A 309 -8.06 19.61 -13.83
N LYS A 310 -8.37 20.46 -12.86
CA LYS A 310 -8.42 21.93 -13.06
C LYS A 310 -7.11 22.55 -13.55
N THR A 311 -6.00 21.85 -13.37
CA THR A 311 -4.66 22.23 -13.84
C THR A 311 -4.45 22.00 -15.34
N CYS A 312 -5.36 21.30 -16.03
CA CYS A 312 -5.29 21.03 -17.46
C CYS A 312 -5.35 22.34 -18.25
N LYS A 313 -4.31 22.58 -19.06
CA LYS A 313 -4.16 23.81 -19.86
C LYS A 313 -4.95 23.77 -21.16
N ASN A 314 -5.23 22.58 -21.70
CA ASN A 314 -5.88 22.38 -22.98
C ASN A 314 -7.13 21.48 -22.86
N PRO A 315 -8.17 21.93 -22.09
CA PRO A 315 -9.30 21.07 -21.75
C PRO A 315 -10.14 20.63 -22.94
N ASP A 316 -10.19 21.41 -24.03
CA ASP A 316 -10.96 21.05 -25.22
C ASP A 316 -10.32 19.85 -25.97
N ILE A 317 -9.01 19.87 -26.12
CA ILE A 317 -8.29 18.76 -26.76
C ILE A 317 -8.28 17.52 -25.84
N ALA A 318 -8.12 17.73 -24.53
CA ALA A 318 -8.18 16.66 -23.55
C ALA A 318 -9.57 15.99 -23.54
N ALA A 319 -10.65 16.76 -23.55
CA ALA A 319 -12.03 16.24 -23.68
C ALA A 319 -12.25 15.52 -25.02
N LYS A 320 -11.67 16.02 -26.12
CA LYS A 320 -11.71 15.32 -27.43
C LYS A 320 -11.04 13.96 -27.36
N PHE A 321 -9.90 13.84 -26.65
CA PHE A 321 -9.26 12.56 -26.42
C PHE A 321 -10.10 11.63 -25.54
N ILE A 322 -10.69 12.14 -24.46
CA ILE A 322 -11.62 11.37 -23.61
C ILE A 322 -12.78 10.82 -24.46
N ARG A 323 -13.46 11.66 -25.23
CA ARG A 323 -14.55 11.24 -26.12
C ARG A 323 -14.11 10.23 -27.18
N TYR A 324 -12.84 10.27 -27.60
CA TYR A 324 -12.27 9.33 -28.55
C TYR A 324 -12.04 7.95 -27.93
N ILE A 325 -11.36 7.88 -26.77
CA ILE A 325 -10.98 6.63 -26.15
C ILE A 325 -12.19 5.83 -25.62
N VAL A 326 -13.24 6.51 -25.15
CA VAL A 326 -14.45 5.85 -24.63
C VAL A 326 -15.35 5.25 -25.70
N LYS A 327 -15.15 5.58 -26.99
CA LYS A 327 -15.92 4.98 -28.08
C LYS A 327 -15.80 3.46 -28.08
N MET A 328 -16.89 2.78 -28.42
CA MET A 328 -16.95 1.33 -28.47
C MET A 328 -15.80 0.70 -29.30
N GLU A 329 -15.49 1.28 -30.46
CA GLU A 329 -14.42 0.82 -31.35
C GLU A 329 -13.01 0.86 -30.72
N ASN A 330 -12.77 1.73 -29.73
CA ASN A 330 -11.52 1.87 -29.03
C ASN A 330 -11.51 1.09 -27.71
N THR A 331 -12.65 0.93 -27.03
CA THR A 331 -12.74 0.25 -25.73
C THR A 331 -12.94 -1.25 -25.87
N MET A 332 -13.71 -1.73 -26.87
CA MET A 332 -13.98 -3.16 -27.08
C MET A 332 -12.71 -4.01 -27.30
N PRO A 333 -11.69 -3.57 -28.06
CA PRO A 333 -10.44 -4.33 -28.17
C PRO A 333 -9.75 -4.50 -26.80
N ILE A 334 -9.73 -3.45 -25.97
CA ILE A 334 -9.17 -3.51 -24.60
C ILE A 334 -9.92 -4.54 -23.78
N THR A 335 -11.26 -4.50 -23.79
CA THR A 335 -12.10 -5.46 -23.08
C THR A 335 -11.87 -6.90 -23.53
N LYS A 336 -11.80 -7.15 -24.85
CA LYS A 336 -11.62 -8.49 -25.43
C LYS A 336 -10.26 -9.11 -25.09
N GLU A 337 -9.23 -8.30 -24.93
CA GLU A 337 -7.87 -8.77 -24.63
C GLU A 337 -7.55 -8.83 -23.13
N ALA A 338 -8.00 -7.85 -22.39
CA ALA A 338 -7.66 -7.72 -20.96
C ALA A 338 -8.70 -8.33 -20.01
N TRP A 339 -9.96 -8.40 -20.38
CA TRP A 339 -11.09 -8.99 -19.62
C TRP A 339 -11.28 -8.42 -18.20
N VAL A 340 -10.77 -7.22 -17.91
CA VAL A 340 -10.78 -6.67 -16.54
C VAL A 340 -12.12 -5.98 -16.22
N SER A 341 -12.62 -5.19 -17.16
CA SER A 341 -13.89 -4.44 -17.05
C SER A 341 -14.57 -4.38 -18.40
N PHE A 342 -15.85 -4.05 -18.42
CA PHE A 342 -16.66 -3.94 -19.65
C PHE A 342 -16.80 -2.47 -20.06
N PRO A 343 -17.02 -2.16 -21.35
CA PRO A 343 -17.27 -0.80 -21.78
C PRO A 343 -18.49 -0.21 -21.06
N ALA A 344 -18.40 1.06 -20.66
CA ALA A 344 -19.58 1.78 -20.16
C ALA A 344 -20.58 2.09 -21.29
N HIS A 345 -20.18 2.04 -22.54
CA HIS A 345 -21.04 2.28 -23.70
C HIS A 345 -22.10 1.19 -23.85
N LEU A 346 -23.38 1.57 -23.87
CA LEU A 346 -24.52 0.66 -23.87
C LEU A 346 -24.56 -0.29 -25.08
N ASP A 347 -24.16 0.18 -26.25
CA ASP A 347 -24.16 -0.62 -27.47
C ASP A 347 -23.15 -1.77 -27.45
N ALA A 348 -22.14 -1.69 -26.57
CA ALA A 348 -21.17 -2.76 -26.41
C ALA A 348 -21.84 -4.09 -26.01
N TYR A 349 -22.92 -4.02 -25.25
CA TYR A 349 -23.67 -5.22 -24.80
C TYR A 349 -24.51 -5.91 -25.89
N LYS A 350 -24.59 -5.29 -27.06
CA LYS A 350 -25.18 -5.93 -28.28
C LYS A 350 -24.14 -6.77 -29.07
N ASP A 351 -22.84 -6.65 -28.72
CA ASP A 351 -21.79 -7.44 -29.38
C ASP A 351 -21.98 -8.94 -29.11
N SER A 352 -21.59 -9.74 -30.08
CA SER A 352 -21.67 -11.21 -30.01
C SER A 352 -20.94 -11.80 -28.80
N LEU A 353 -19.91 -11.13 -28.29
CA LEU A 353 -19.20 -11.50 -27.09
C LEU A 353 -20.13 -11.65 -25.88
N PHE A 354 -21.03 -10.69 -25.69
CA PHE A 354 -21.94 -10.67 -24.52
C PHE A 354 -23.21 -11.46 -24.75
N THR A 355 -23.58 -11.72 -26.01
CA THR A 355 -24.85 -12.40 -26.37
C THR A 355 -24.67 -13.89 -26.57
N GLN A 356 -23.49 -14.36 -26.97
CA GLN A 356 -23.24 -15.78 -27.28
C GLN A 356 -22.71 -16.57 -26.08
N ASP A 357 -21.88 -15.99 -25.22
CA ASP A 357 -21.42 -16.68 -24.00
C ASP A 357 -22.43 -16.47 -22.85
N LYS A 358 -23.13 -17.56 -22.51
CA LYS A 358 -24.12 -17.56 -21.40
C LYS A 358 -23.55 -17.09 -20.09
N ARG A 359 -22.26 -17.25 -19.84
CA ARG A 359 -21.60 -16.80 -18.59
C ARG A 359 -21.46 -15.30 -18.58
N LEU A 360 -21.14 -14.66 -19.71
CA LEU A 360 -21.06 -13.21 -19.83
C LEU A 360 -22.44 -12.54 -19.78
N SER A 361 -23.49 -13.20 -20.27
CA SER A 361 -24.83 -12.67 -20.12
C SER A 361 -25.28 -12.55 -18.65
N VAL A 362 -24.75 -13.38 -17.74
CA VAL A 362 -24.98 -13.25 -16.30
C VAL A 362 -24.38 -11.94 -15.74
N PHE A 363 -23.21 -11.54 -16.20
CA PHE A 363 -22.64 -10.24 -15.80
C PHE A 363 -23.49 -9.06 -16.25
N THR A 364 -23.98 -9.10 -17.48
CA THR A 364 -24.86 -8.04 -18.02
C THR A 364 -26.18 -7.99 -17.28
N GLU A 365 -26.73 -9.13 -16.89
CA GLU A 365 -27.94 -9.21 -16.08
C GLU A 365 -27.68 -8.68 -14.65
N GLN A 366 -26.58 -9.07 -14.01
CA GLN A 366 -26.22 -8.61 -12.69
C GLN A 366 -25.96 -7.07 -12.65
N MET A 367 -25.41 -6.49 -13.72
CA MET A 367 -25.22 -5.04 -13.80
C MET A 367 -26.51 -4.24 -13.77
N LYS A 368 -27.63 -4.79 -14.25
CA LYS A 368 -28.93 -4.08 -14.22
C LYS A 368 -29.44 -3.82 -12.81
N THR A 369 -29.05 -4.65 -11.86
CA THR A 369 -29.46 -4.57 -10.45
C THR A 369 -28.29 -4.17 -9.52
N ALA A 370 -27.08 -4.00 -10.06
CA ALA A 370 -25.91 -3.66 -9.27
C ALA A 370 -26.01 -2.24 -8.70
N ILE A 371 -25.53 -2.07 -7.47
CA ILE A 371 -25.61 -0.82 -6.71
C ILE A 371 -24.21 -0.22 -6.57
N HIS A 372 -24.07 1.05 -6.97
CA HIS A 372 -22.89 1.84 -6.69
C HIS A 372 -22.91 2.30 -5.22
N PRO A 373 -21.78 2.25 -4.50
CA PRO A 373 -21.69 2.84 -3.16
C PRO A 373 -22.07 4.32 -3.15
N PRO A 374 -22.45 4.90 -2.00
CA PRO A 374 -22.76 6.31 -1.90
C PRO A 374 -21.63 7.21 -2.45
N ILE A 375 -22.01 8.22 -3.22
CA ILE A 375 -21.09 9.25 -3.73
C ILE A 375 -20.97 10.32 -2.67
N HIS A 376 -20.03 10.15 -1.76
CA HIS A 376 -19.90 10.99 -0.59
C HIS A 376 -18.43 11.37 -0.35
N ASN A 377 -18.18 12.58 0.17
CA ASN A 377 -16.82 13.05 0.46
C ASN A 377 -16.10 12.22 1.54
N LEU A 378 -16.85 11.61 2.46
CA LEU A 378 -16.34 10.72 3.51
C LEU A 378 -16.30 9.24 3.07
N TRP A 379 -16.48 8.92 1.77
CA TRP A 379 -16.59 7.54 1.34
C TRP A 379 -15.37 6.67 1.75
N ILE A 380 -14.16 7.20 1.67
CA ILE A 380 -12.93 6.48 2.04
C ILE A 380 -12.95 6.08 3.53
N ASP A 381 -13.45 6.97 4.40
CA ASP A 381 -13.59 6.69 5.83
C ASP A 381 -14.77 5.72 6.09
N LEU A 382 -15.91 5.89 5.39
CA LEU A 382 -17.06 4.98 5.45
C LEU A 382 -16.69 3.55 5.02
N GLU A 383 -15.94 3.42 3.93
CA GLU A 383 -15.42 2.13 3.47
C GLU A 383 -14.60 1.43 4.58
N LYS A 384 -13.74 2.21 5.28
CA LYS A 384 -12.96 1.68 6.41
C LYS A 384 -13.85 1.22 7.55
N ILE A 385 -14.83 2.01 7.94
CA ILE A 385 -15.78 1.68 9.03
C ILE A 385 -16.49 0.37 8.71
N ILE A 386 -17.04 0.23 7.50
CA ILE A 386 -17.75 -0.98 7.06
C ILE A 386 -16.82 -2.20 7.07
N ASN A 387 -15.64 -2.08 6.46
CA ASN A 387 -14.68 -3.18 6.40
C ASN A 387 -14.24 -3.62 7.80
N THR A 388 -13.96 -2.66 8.70
CA THR A 388 -13.56 -2.93 10.07
C THR A 388 -14.69 -3.62 10.84
N ALA A 389 -15.94 -3.17 10.68
CA ALA A 389 -17.10 -3.77 11.33
C ALA A 389 -17.28 -5.23 10.88
N VAL A 390 -17.30 -5.49 9.59
CA VAL A 390 -17.45 -6.86 9.05
C VAL A 390 -16.30 -7.76 9.49
N GLU A 391 -15.08 -7.26 9.43
CA GLU A 391 -13.90 -8.02 9.81
C GLU A 391 -13.90 -8.36 11.31
N LYS A 392 -14.22 -7.40 12.20
CA LYS A 392 -14.35 -7.64 13.63
C LYS A 392 -15.39 -8.74 13.92
N ALA A 393 -16.56 -8.68 13.28
CA ALA A 393 -17.60 -9.71 13.40
C ALA A 393 -17.09 -11.09 12.92
N MET A 394 -16.36 -11.13 11.79
CA MET A 394 -15.73 -12.36 11.31
C MET A 394 -14.73 -12.96 12.32
N TYR A 395 -14.13 -12.16 13.19
CA TYR A 395 -13.23 -12.61 14.26
C TYR A 395 -13.93 -12.76 15.62
N ASN A 396 -15.26 -12.98 15.60
CA ASN A 396 -16.13 -13.31 16.74
C ASN A 396 -16.28 -12.17 17.76
N GLU A 397 -16.10 -10.91 17.36
CA GLU A 397 -16.52 -9.80 18.20
C GLU A 397 -18.06 -9.70 18.21
N PRO A 398 -18.68 -9.35 19.35
CA PRO A 398 -20.13 -9.28 19.46
C PRO A 398 -20.72 -8.26 18.48
N ILE A 399 -21.74 -8.66 17.72
CA ILE A 399 -22.37 -7.85 16.66
C ILE A 399 -22.82 -6.49 17.23
N GLU A 400 -23.38 -6.45 18.43
CA GLU A 400 -23.82 -5.22 19.10
C GLU A 400 -22.65 -4.24 19.33
N SER A 401 -21.47 -4.74 19.76
CA SER A 401 -20.27 -3.94 19.94
C SER A 401 -19.78 -3.38 18.61
N VAL A 402 -19.76 -4.23 17.59
CA VAL A 402 -19.29 -3.88 16.24
C VAL A 402 -20.10 -2.73 15.66
N PHE A 403 -21.42 -2.77 15.72
CA PHE A 403 -22.26 -1.69 15.20
C PHE A 403 -22.20 -0.42 16.06
N LYS A 404 -22.12 -0.57 17.38
CA LYS A 404 -21.94 0.56 18.29
C LYS A 404 -20.64 1.34 17.96
N GLU A 405 -19.55 0.62 17.74
CA GLU A 405 -18.28 1.22 17.37
C GLU A 405 -18.33 1.85 15.97
N ALA A 406 -18.97 1.21 14.99
CA ALA A 406 -19.15 1.75 13.65
C ALA A 406 -19.91 3.08 13.68
N ASN A 407 -21.01 3.17 14.44
CA ASN A 407 -21.78 4.40 14.63
C ASN A 407 -20.95 5.49 15.32
N ALA A 408 -20.23 5.14 16.40
CA ALA A 408 -19.39 6.11 17.11
C ALA A 408 -18.24 6.66 16.22
N GLU A 409 -17.63 5.82 15.38
CA GLU A 409 -16.60 6.29 14.46
C GLU A 409 -17.18 7.17 13.36
N PHE A 410 -18.37 6.87 12.85
CA PHE A 410 -19.07 7.75 11.91
C PHE A 410 -19.39 9.11 12.53
N GLU A 411 -19.95 9.17 13.74
CA GLU A 411 -20.21 10.43 14.44
C GLU A 411 -18.94 11.27 14.62
N LYS A 412 -17.82 10.62 14.92
CA LYS A 412 -16.52 11.28 15.09
C LYS A 412 -15.99 11.91 13.79
N ILE A 413 -16.21 11.28 12.64
CA ILE A 413 -15.77 11.82 11.34
C ILE A 413 -16.76 12.82 10.77
N SER A 414 -18.07 12.65 10.94
CA SER A 414 -19.12 13.53 10.44
C SER A 414 -19.27 14.81 11.29
N GLY A 415 -19.00 14.74 12.60
CA GLY A 415 -19.08 15.88 13.53
C GLY A 415 -17.95 16.90 13.42
N LYS A 416 -16.93 16.65 12.62
CA LYS A 416 -15.87 17.62 12.32
C LYS A 416 -16.40 18.67 11.31
N LYS A 417 -17.20 19.63 11.82
CA LYS A 417 -17.51 20.84 11.05
C LYS A 417 -16.20 21.52 10.63
N ASP A 418 -16.18 22.00 9.40
CA ASP A 418 -15.21 22.99 8.91
C ASP A 418 -15.16 24.19 9.88
N GLU A 419 -14.33 24.11 10.93
CA GLU A 419 -13.92 25.32 11.64
C GLU A 419 -13.17 26.15 10.62
N SER A 420 -13.67 27.35 10.38
CA SER A 420 -13.13 28.33 9.43
C SER A 420 -11.60 28.33 9.51
N LYS A 421 -10.97 27.78 8.50
CA LYS A 421 -9.51 27.59 8.41
C LYS A 421 -8.85 28.96 8.44
N GLN A 422 -8.34 29.35 9.59
CA GLN A 422 -7.54 30.55 9.75
C GLN A 422 -6.20 30.29 9.04
N SER A 423 -6.07 30.84 7.82
CA SER A 423 -4.90 30.69 6.97
C SER A 423 -3.67 31.32 7.63
N SER A 424 -2.85 30.55 8.27
CA SER A 424 -1.47 30.94 8.51
C SER A 424 -0.67 30.68 7.24
N SER A 425 0.03 31.70 6.75
CA SER A 425 0.69 31.64 5.45
C SER A 425 1.70 30.46 5.38
N PHE A 426 1.51 29.55 4.43
CA PHE A 426 2.45 28.46 4.06
C PHE A 426 3.90 28.95 3.97
N LEU A 427 4.08 30.17 3.48
CA LEU A 427 5.38 30.84 3.38
C LEU A 427 6.06 31.00 4.75
N ILE A 428 5.32 31.31 5.83
CA ILE A 428 5.87 31.48 7.17
C ILE A 428 6.41 30.14 7.71
N VAL A 429 5.71 29.04 7.44
CA VAL A 429 6.09 27.70 7.87
C VAL A 429 7.38 27.25 7.14
N ILE A 430 7.45 27.44 5.83
CA ILE A 430 8.65 27.14 5.04
C ILE A 430 9.82 28.03 5.48
N LEU A 431 9.60 29.33 5.65
CA LEU A 431 10.65 30.26 6.07
C LEU A 431 11.16 29.96 7.48
N SER A 432 10.28 29.51 8.40
CA SER A 432 10.72 29.10 9.75
C SER A 432 11.54 27.82 9.72
N ALA A 433 11.14 26.80 8.94
CA ALA A 433 11.91 25.56 8.77
C ALA A 433 13.28 25.82 8.11
N LEU A 434 13.31 26.67 7.07
CA LEU A 434 14.56 27.10 6.42
C LEU A 434 15.42 27.91 7.38
N GLY A 435 14.83 28.81 8.18
CA GLY A 435 15.53 29.61 9.18
C GLY A 435 16.23 28.74 10.23
N VAL A 436 15.55 27.73 10.76
CA VAL A 436 16.15 26.75 11.69
C VAL A 436 17.28 25.98 11.01
N GLY A 437 17.09 25.55 9.76
CA GLY A 437 18.12 24.90 8.96
C GLY A 437 19.37 25.76 8.80
N ILE A 438 19.23 27.04 8.48
CA ILE A 438 20.34 28.01 8.35
C ILE A 438 21.09 28.18 9.67
N VAL A 439 20.37 28.27 10.80
CA VAL A 439 20.97 28.39 12.12
C VAL A 439 21.81 27.17 12.51
N ILE A 440 21.28 25.95 12.26
CA ILE A 440 22.02 24.71 12.50
C ILE A 440 23.30 24.66 11.67
N ASN A 441 23.23 25.08 10.39
CA ASN A 441 24.40 25.17 9.53
C ASN A 441 25.43 26.15 10.00
N ALA A 442 25.01 27.33 10.44
CA ALA A 442 25.91 28.32 10.98
C ALA A 442 26.64 27.79 12.24
N ILE A 443 25.92 27.02 13.08
CA ILE A 443 26.50 26.34 14.25
C ILE A 443 27.54 25.29 13.85
N LEU A 444 27.20 24.42 12.89
CA LEU A 444 28.09 23.37 12.37
C LEU A 444 29.32 23.97 11.72
N LEU A 445 29.15 25.00 10.90
CA LEU A 445 30.25 25.74 10.30
C LEU A 445 31.16 26.40 11.35
N ALA A 446 30.57 27.03 12.37
CA ALA A 446 31.30 27.61 13.49
C ALA A 446 32.07 26.54 14.29
N PHE A 447 31.48 25.35 14.49
CA PHE A 447 32.16 24.23 15.14
C PHE A 447 33.34 23.70 14.29
N ILE A 448 33.17 23.55 12.98
CA ILE A 448 34.26 23.15 12.06
C ILE A 448 35.40 24.19 12.10
N LEU A 449 35.07 25.46 12.03
CA LEU A 449 36.04 26.55 12.12
C LEU A 449 36.76 26.59 13.47
N TYR A 450 36.06 26.32 14.57
CA TYR A 450 36.61 26.21 15.91
C TYR A 450 37.59 25.04 16.01
N GLU A 451 37.26 23.84 15.58
CA GLU A 451 38.12 22.65 15.59
C GLU A 451 39.36 22.84 14.70
N VAL A 452 39.21 23.46 13.52
CA VAL A 452 40.33 23.78 12.63
C VAL A 452 41.28 24.82 13.28
N LYS A 453 40.76 25.78 14.05
CA LYS A 453 41.56 26.78 14.75
C LYS A 453 42.28 26.18 15.97
N LYS A 454 41.70 25.21 16.64
CA LYS A 454 42.25 24.50 17.80
C LYS A 454 43.46 23.61 17.42
N ASN A 455 43.39 22.94 16.25
CA ASN A 455 44.45 22.05 15.74
C ASN A 455 45.54 22.83 14.99
N LYS A 456 46.45 23.50 15.73
CA LYS A 456 47.50 24.35 15.16
C LYS A 456 48.70 23.62 14.53
N SER A 457 48.80 22.28 14.60
CA SER A 457 49.98 21.51 14.19
C SER A 457 49.85 20.94 12.76
N GLY A 458 50.53 21.55 11.79
CA GLY A 458 50.69 21.08 10.43
C GLY A 458 51.17 22.16 9.44
N PRO A 459 51.75 21.78 8.29
CA PRO A 459 52.39 22.68 7.32
C PRO A 459 51.38 23.58 6.54
N ILE A 460 50.09 23.40 6.73
CA ILE A 460 49.03 24.13 6.03
C ILE A 460 48.35 25.08 7.01
N GLY A 461 48.10 26.35 6.61
CA GLY A 461 47.43 27.33 7.43
C GLY A 461 46.01 26.95 7.81
N PRO A 462 45.48 27.45 8.97
CA PRO A 462 44.15 27.06 9.49
C PRO A 462 43.04 27.40 8.52
N ILE A 463 43.12 28.49 7.78
CA ILE A 463 42.09 28.89 6.79
C ILE A 463 42.09 27.95 5.58
N GLU A 464 43.26 27.59 5.07
CA GLU A 464 43.37 26.69 3.92
C GLU A 464 42.93 25.26 4.28
N ARG A 465 43.16 24.80 5.50
CA ARG A 465 42.65 23.56 6.04
C ARG A 465 41.11 23.58 6.13
N ALA A 466 40.54 24.65 6.68
CA ALA A 466 39.08 24.80 6.74
C ALA A 466 38.45 24.77 5.36
N GLN A 467 39.02 25.47 4.37
CA GLN A 467 38.54 25.46 3.00
C GLN A 467 38.58 24.07 2.38
N ARG A 468 39.63 23.27 2.60
CA ARG A 468 39.73 21.90 2.10
C ARG A 468 38.69 20.98 2.75
N TYR A 469 38.47 21.06 4.08
CA TYR A 469 37.45 20.28 4.75
C TYR A 469 36.05 20.67 4.29
N ILE A 470 35.73 21.96 4.19
CA ILE A 470 34.42 22.42 3.70
C ILE A 470 34.21 21.95 2.26
N LEU A 471 35.18 22.10 1.38
CA LEU A 471 35.06 21.66 -0.02
C LEU A 471 34.85 20.14 -0.14
N PHE A 472 35.59 19.36 0.67
CA PHE A 472 35.46 17.89 0.65
C PHE A 472 34.14 17.40 1.24
N LEU A 473 33.63 18.06 2.29
CA LEU A 473 32.37 17.69 2.96
C LEU A 473 31.13 18.34 2.34
N ALA A 474 31.29 19.39 1.52
CA ALA A 474 30.16 20.16 0.97
C ALA A 474 29.14 19.30 0.20
N PRO A 475 29.53 18.35 -0.68
CA PRO A 475 28.55 17.52 -1.38
C PRO A 475 27.67 16.71 -0.41
N TRP A 476 28.28 16.16 0.64
CA TRP A 476 27.55 15.41 1.68
C TRP A 476 26.62 16.33 2.49
N PHE A 477 27.08 17.51 2.88
CA PHE A 477 26.23 18.47 3.62
C PHE A 477 25.06 18.95 2.76
N ILE A 478 25.27 19.25 1.48
CA ILE A 478 24.20 19.68 0.58
C ILE A 478 23.12 18.58 0.47
N THR A 479 23.53 17.34 0.22
CA THR A 479 22.57 16.22 0.15
C THR A 479 21.87 15.96 1.48
N PHE A 480 22.60 16.01 2.60
CA PHE A 480 22.03 15.88 3.94
C PHE A 480 20.98 16.96 4.23
N PHE A 481 21.26 18.21 3.85
CA PHE A 481 20.33 19.31 4.06
C PHE A 481 19.06 19.17 3.28
N ILE A 482 19.17 18.90 1.99
CA ILE A 482 18.02 18.88 1.06
C ILE A 482 17.15 17.65 1.34
N PHE A 483 17.76 16.49 1.53
CA PHE A 483 17.01 15.22 1.53
C PHE A 483 16.76 14.64 2.94
N TRP A 484 17.44 15.14 3.98
CA TRP A 484 17.29 14.60 5.33
C TRP A 484 16.83 15.68 6.34
N LEU A 485 17.59 16.75 6.46
CA LEU A 485 17.31 17.74 7.51
C LEU A 485 16.06 18.56 7.19
N TYR A 486 15.90 19.05 5.96
CA TYR A 486 14.72 19.81 5.58
C TYR A 486 13.42 19.02 5.73
N PRO A 487 13.26 17.79 5.20
CA PRO A 487 12.05 17.01 5.42
C PRO A 487 11.79 16.69 6.90
N LEU A 488 12.84 16.43 7.70
CA LEU A 488 12.71 16.21 9.12
C LEU A 488 12.13 17.44 9.84
N LEU A 489 12.73 18.62 9.60
CA LEU A 489 12.24 19.87 10.19
C LEU A 489 10.82 20.21 9.72
N PHE A 490 10.52 19.95 8.47
CA PHE A 490 9.18 20.14 7.93
C PHE A 490 8.16 19.20 8.61
N SER A 491 8.51 17.93 8.85
CA SER A 491 7.69 16.99 9.62
C SER A 491 7.48 17.46 11.07
N VAL A 492 8.50 18.05 11.70
CA VAL A 492 8.34 18.65 13.03
C VAL A 492 7.29 19.75 13.02
N VAL A 493 7.33 20.65 12.04
CA VAL A 493 6.33 21.71 11.92
C VAL A 493 4.94 21.15 11.64
N LEU A 494 4.83 20.21 10.68
CA LEU A 494 3.56 19.55 10.34
C LEU A 494 2.91 18.88 11.54
N SER A 495 3.68 18.29 12.45
CA SER A 495 3.13 17.59 13.61
C SER A 495 2.31 18.49 14.55
N PHE A 496 2.55 19.81 14.52
CA PHE A 496 1.80 20.82 15.28
C PHE A 496 0.70 21.52 14.46
N CYS A 497 0.47 21.05 13.21
CA CYS A 497 -0.47 21.67 12.30
C CYS A 497 -1.54 20.65 11.86
N GLU A 498 -2.72 21.16 11.51
CA GLU A 498 -3.65 20.51 10.61
C GLU A 498 -3.27 20.92 9.18
N TYR A 499 -3.01 19.94 8.33
CA TYR A 499 -2.59 20.14 6.95
C TYR A 499 -3.52 19.37 6.02
N ASP A 500 -4.11 20.09 5.08
CA ASP A 500 -4.97 19.55 4.06
C ASP A 500 -4.20 19.37 2.74
N VAL A 501 -4.03 18.13 2.30
CA VAL A 501 -3.30 17.79 1.08
C VAL A 501 -4.00 18.33 -0.17
N PHE A 502 -5.34 18.45 -0.14
CA PHE A 502 -6.12 19.01 -1.25
C PHE A 502 -6.02 20.55 -1.34
N HIS A 503 -5.71 21.18 -0.21
CA HIS A 503 -5.53 22.64 -0.11
C HIS A 503 -4.18 22.97 0.53
N PRO A 504 -3.04 22.68 -0.13
CA PRO A 504 -1.72 22.77 0.47
C PRO A 504 -1.30 24.19 0.89
N ALA A 505 -2.00 25.22 0.42
CA ALA A 505 -1.81 26.60 0.86
C ALA A 505 -2.45 26.90 2.22
N VAL A 506 -3.30 26.01 2.75
CA VAL A 506 -4.01 26.18 4.01
C VAL A 506 -3.31 25.38 5.10
N PHE A 507 -2.63 26.10 6.00
CA PHE A 507 -2.04 25.57 7.23
C PHE A 507 -2.80 26.14 8.42
N SER A 508 -3.27 25.27 9.31
CA SER A 508 -3.76 25.73 10.61
C SER A 508 -2.89 25.16 11.72
N PHE A 509 -2.37 26.07 12.57
CA PHE A 509 -1.59 25.65 13.72
C PHE A 509 -2.52 25.08 14.80
N SER A 510 -2.37 23.79 15.11
CA SER A 510 -3.22 23.07 16.07
C SER A 510 -2.52 22.79 17.41
N GLY A 511 -1.28 23.27 17.59
CA GLY A 511 -0.49 23.06 18.81
C GLY A 511 -0.28 21.58 19.11
N PHE A 512 -0.59 21.14 20.32
CA PHE A 512 -0.41 19.74 20.76
C PHE A 512 -1.61 18.84 20.47
N LYS A 513 -2.63 19.29 19.73
CA LYS A 513 -3.87 18.54 19.45
C LYS A 513 -3.57 17.15 18.86
N ASN A 514 -2.64 17.05 17.89
CA ASN A 514 -2.24 15.78 17.29
C ASN A 514 -1.63 14.80 18.32
N TYR A 515 -0.83 15.33 19.26
CA TYR A 515 -0.19 14.50 20.29
C TYR A 515 -1.17 14.05 21.38
N ILE A 516 -2.16 14.89 21.73
CA ILE A 516 -3.23 14.51 22.67
C ILE A 516 -4.09 13.40 22.06
N ALA A 517 -4.46 13.55 20.78
CA ALA A 517 -5.22 12.54 20.05
C ALA A 517 -4.53 11.17 19.99
N LEU A 518 -3.18 11.10 20.00
CA LEU A 518 -2.45 9.82 20.02
C LEU A 518 -2.74 8.99 21.28
N VAL A 519 -2.97 9.63 22.43
CA VAL A 519 -3.22 8.92 23.69
C VAL A 519 -4.61 8.27 23.72
N GLU A 520 -5.53 8.82 22.93
CA GLU A 520 -6.91 8.34 22.82
C GLU A 520 -7.14 7.42 21.62
N ASP A 521 -6.14 7.31 20.72
CA ASP A 521 -6.24 6.51 19.49
C ASP A 521 -5.91 5.04 19.76
N GLU A 522 -6.96 4.20 19.85
CA GLU A 522 -6.82 2.75 20.07
C GLU A 522 -5.97 2.08 18.97
N VAL A 523 -6.05 2.56 17.71
CA VAL A 523 -5.28 2.01 16.60
C VAL A 523 -3.79 2.34 16.75
N PHE A 524 -3.46 3.54 17.22
CA PHE A 524 -2.09 3.90 17.55
C PHE A 524 -1.54 3.04 18.69
N ILE A 525 -2.32 2.86 19.77
CA ILE A 525 -1.93 2.04 20.92
C ILE A 525 -1.70 0.59 20.48
N GLN A 526 -2.62 0.01 19.70
CA GLN A 526 -2.46 -1.34 19.15
C GLN A 526 -1.20 -1.45 18.27
N SER A 527 -0.97 -0.49 17.38
CA SER A 527 0.19 -0.46 16.50
C SER A 527 1.51 -0.32 17.26
N PHE A 528 1.52 0.43 18.35
CA PHE A 528 2.66 0.52 19.26
C PHE A 528 2.99 -0.84 19.89
N PHE A 529 2.00 -1.53 20.45
CA PHE A 529 2.23 -2.84 21.05
C PHE A 529 2.63 -3.91 20.03
N ASN A 530 2.03 -3.92 18.84
CA ASN A 530 2.42 -4.81 17.76
C ASN A 530 3.89 -4.58 17.37
N THR A 531 4.30 -3.31 17.23
CA THR A 531 5.70 -2.97 16.93
C THR A 531 6.64 -3.39 18.06
N LEU A 532 6.24 -3.18 19.31
CA LEU A 532 7.03 -3.59 20.47
C LEU A 532 7.20 -5.12 20.53
N ILE A 533 6.12 -5.87 20.31
CA ILE A 533 6.14 -7.35 20.24
C ILE A 533 7.07 -7.79 19.11
N PHE A 534 6.98 -7.15 17.94
CA PHE A 534 7.86 -7.44 16.81
C PHE A 534 9.33 -7.19 17.17
N VAL A 535 9.66 -6.05 17.75
CA VAL A 535 11.05 -5.71 18.15
C VAL A 535 11.60 -6.69 19.19
N VAL A 536 10.82 -6.96 20.23
CA VAL A 536 11.24 -7.87 21.33
C VAL A 536 11.37 -9.31 20.83
N GLY A 537 10.53 -9.74 19.92
CA GLY A 537 10.54 -11.09 19.39
C GLY A 537 11.58 -11.32 18.30
N THR A 538 11.82 -10.33 17.42
CA THR A 538 12.76 -10.51 16.31
C THR A 538 14.20 -10.16 16.68
N THR A 539 14.46 -9.03 17.34
CA THR A 539 15.81 -8.52 17.57
C THR A 539 16.72 -9.51 18.32
N PRO A 540 16.36 -10.06 19.50
CA PRO A 540 17.23 -10.99 20.20
C PRO A 540 17.40 -12.31 19.45
N VAL A 541 16.33 -12.82 18.83
CA VAL A 541 16.37 -14.10 18.12
C VAL A 541 17.24 -14.02 16.88
N THR A 542 17.05 -12.97 16.05
CA THR A 542 17.87 -12.75 14.83
C THR A 542 19.34 -12.54 15.19
N THR A 543 19.60 -11.80 16.27
CA THR A 543 20.97 -11.56 16.77
C THR A 543 21.63 -12.87 17.24
N ALA A 544 20.92 -13.67 18.02
CA ALA A 544 21.41 -14.96 18.51
C ALA A 544 21.61 -15.96 17.36
N LEU A 545 20.68 -16.03 16.42
CA LEU A 545 20.79 -16.89 15.24
C LEU A 545 21.96 -16.47 14.35
N GLY A 546 22.16 -15.16 14.12
CA GLY A 546 23.31 -14.65 13.38
C GLY A 546 24.64 -15.01 14.04
N LEU A 547 24.74 -14.91 15.36
CA LEU A 547 25.93 -15.35 16.12
C LEU A 547 26.13 -16.86 16.03
N ALA A 548 25.09 -17.67 16.21
CA ALA A 548 25.14 -19.11 16.11
C ALA A 548 25.65 -19.60 14.73
N LEU A 549 25.09 -19.01 13.65
CA LEU A 549 25.52 -19.27 12.28
C LEU A 549 26.98 -18.86 12.06
N ALA A 550 27.39 -17.71 12.62
CA ALA A 550 28.78 -17.25 12.51
C ALA A 550 29.75 -18.20 13.22
N LEU A 551 29.43 -18.67 14.44
CA LEU A 551 30.23 -19.63 15.18
C LEU A 551 30.35 -20.99 14.41
N MET A 552 29.20 -21.46 13.89
CA MET A 552 29.16 -22.68 13.11
C MET A 552 30.04 -22.59 11.85
N ILE A 553 29.97 -21.49 11.11
CA ILE A 553 30.78 -21.28 9.91
C ILE A 553 32.27 -21.09 10.26
N ASN A 554 32.57 -20.39 11.35
CA ASN A 554 33.93 -20.16 11.81
C ASN A 554 34.63 -21.45 12.22
N SER A 555 33.88 -22.46 12.69
CA SER A 555 34.43 -23.80 13.04
C SER A 555 34.69 -24.67 11.80
N LEU A 556 34.16 -24.35 10.62
CA LEU A 556 34.34 -25.12 9.40
C LEU A 556 35.72 -24.86 8.78
N LYS A 557 36.55 -25.92 8.70
CA LYS A 557 37.89 -25.87 8.08
C LYS A 557 37.86 -25.84 6.55
N SER A 558 36.74 -26.27 5.94
CA SER A 558 36.57 -26.38 4.48
C SER A 558 35.14 -26.01 4.10
N LYS A 559 34.96 -25.45 2.88
CA LYS A 559 33.66 -25.05 2.34
C LYS A 559 32.94 -23.90 3.08
N SER A 560 33.62 -23.18 3.98
CA SER A 560 33.05 -22.05 4.73
C SER A 560 32.43 -20.99 3.79
N ASP A 561 33.01 -20.75 2.62
CA ASP A 561 32.56 -19.74 1.66
C ASP A 561 31.22 -20.11 1.02
N ILE A 562 30.97 -21.40 0.77
CA ILE A 562 29.68 -21.87 0.24
C ILE A 562 28.57 -21.63 1.28
N PHE A 563 28.78 -22.04 2.53
CA PHE A 563 27.79 -21.82 3.59
C PHE A 563 27.58 -20.35 3.88
N ARG A 564 28.65 -19.53 3.86
CA ARG A 564 28.56 -18.08 3.98
C ARG A 564 27.65 -17.50 2.90
N SER A 565 27.87 -17.90 1.64
CA SER A 565 27.05 -17.43 0.50
C SER A 565 25.59 -17.88 0.62
N VAL A 566 25.32 -19.14 0.97
CA VAL A 566 23.97 -19.69 1.10
C VAL A 566 23.18 -18.99 2.21
N PHE A 567 23.75 -18.80 3.39
CA PHE A 567 23.06 -18.14 4.49
C PHE A 567 22.95 -16.62 4.32
N PHE A 568 23.83 -15.99 3.52
CA PHE A 568 23.76 -14.57 3.23
C PHE A 568 22.77 -14.25 2.10
N LEU A 569 22.49 -15.19 1.20
CA LEU A 569 21.64 -15.01 0.01
C LEU A 569 20.26 -14.40 0.34
N PRO A 570 19.53 -14.82 1.39
CA PRO A 570 18.23 -14.22 1.73
C PRO A 570 18.29 -12.72 1.97
N SER A 571 19.36 -12.21 2.56
CA SER A 571 19.51 -10.79 2.88
C SER A 571 19.87 -9.90 1.68
N ILE A 572 20.22 -10.49 0.54
CA ILE A 572 20.48 -9.76 -0.72
C ILE A 572 19.17 -9.57 -1.49
N ILE A 573 18.21 -10.47 -1.34
CA ILE A 573 16.92 -10.43 -2.03
C ILE A 573 16.08 -9.27 -1.46
N SER A 574 15.40 -8.53 -2.33
CA SER A 574 14.45 -7.51 -1.87
C SER A 574 13.45 -8.11 -0.89
N ILE A 575 13.24 -7.45 0.24
CA ILE A 575 12.32 -7.92 1.28
C ILE A 575 10.86 -8.05 0.76
N VAL A 576 10.46 -7.23 -0.21
CA VAL A 576 9.14 -7.32 -0.86
C VAL A 576 9.02 -8.62 -1.66
N VAL A 577 10.08 -9.00 -2.39
CA VAL A 577 10.12 -10.27 -3.12
C VAL A 577 10.09 -11.45 -2.15
N THR A 578 10.87 -11.38 -1.08
CA THR A 578 10.86 -12.37 0.00
C THR A 578 9.46 -12.52 0.60
N ALA A 579 8.81 -11.40 0.95
CA ALA A 579 7.45 -11.41 1.48
C ALA A 579 6.44 -12.04 0.49
N THR A 580 6.56 -11.76 -0.80
CA THR A 580 5.70 -12.36 -1.83
C THR A 580 5.88 -13.88 -1.93
N ILE A 581 7.12 -14.38 -1.82
CA ILE A 581 7.40 -15.82 -1.78
C ILE A 581 6.78 -16.43 -0.51
N PHE A 582 6.97 -15.80 0.65
CA PHE A 582 6.41 -16.28 1.91
C PHE A 582 4.88 -16.21 1.96
N LYS A 583 4.25 -15.25 1.26
CA LYS A 583 2.79 -15.22 1.10
C LYS A 583 2.27 -16.52 0.48
N SER A 584 2.93 -17.03 -0.56
CA SER A 584 2.58 -18.32 -1.16
C SER A 584 2.93 -19.50 -0.25
N PHE A 585 4.02 -19.41 0.52
CA PHE A 585 4.47 -20.43 1.45
C PHE A 585 3.50 -20.60 2.63
N TYR A 586 3.00 -19.50 3.19
CA TYR A 586 2.04 -19.46 4.30
C TYR A 586 0.59 -19.67 3.87
N SER A 587 0.29 -19.67 2.57
CA SER A 587 -1.07 -19.96 2.08
C SER A 587 -1.58 -21.29 2.66
N PRO A 588 -2.87 -21.41 3.04
CA PRO A 588 -3.45 -22.67 3.52
C PRO A 588 -3.24 -23.87 2.57
N VAL A 589 -3.11 -23.63 1.28
CA VAL A 589 -2.71 -24.66 0.29
C VAL A 589 -1.20 -24.65 -0.02
N GLY A 590 -0.43 -23.82 0.69
CA GLY A 590 1.00 -23.60 0.51
C GLY A 590 1.88 -24.73 1.04
N LEU A 591 3.19 -24.58 0.81
CA LEU A 591 4.18 -25.62 1.16
C LEU A 591 4.23 -25.92 2.65
N LEU A 592 4.08 -24.91 3.52
CA LEU A 592 4.12 -25.10 4.96
C LEU A 592 2.97 -26.02 5.44
N ASN A 593 1.76 -25.74 5.01
CA ASN A 593 0.60 -26.53 5.38
C ASN A 593 0.62 -27.94 4.75
N ARG A 594 1.17 -28.09 3.54
CA ARG A 594 1.41 -29.42 2.94
C ARG A 594 2.42 -30.23 3.74
N PHE A 595 3.49 -29.59 4.21
CA PHE A 595 4.47 -30.23 5.07
C PHE A 595 3.87 -30.66 6.40
N LEU A 596 3.09 -29.81 7.06
CA LEU A 596 2.38 -30.15 8.30
C LEU A 596 1.37 -31.30 8.11
N ALA A 597 0.72 -31.36 6.97
CA ALA A 597 -0.21 -32.45 6.63
C ALA A 597 0.46 -33.81 6.57
N LEU A 598 1.78 -33.91 6.25
CA LEU A 598 2.54 -35.16 6.31
C LEU A 598 2.58 -35.74 7.73
N PHE A 599 2.47 -34.90 8.75
CA PHE A 599 2.44 -35.28 10.18
C PHE A 599 1.02 -35.35 10.74
N GLY A 600 -0.01 -35.28 9.89
CA GLY A 600 -1.41 -35.28 10.32
C GLY A 600 -1.87 -33.99 10.99
N ILE A 601 -1.10 -32.91 10.91
CA ILE A 601 -1.43 -31.61 11.48
C ILE A 601 -2.30 -30.85 10.48
N GLN A 602 -3.45 -30.38 10.94
CA GLN A 602 -4.35 -29.56 10.11
C GLN A 602 -3.69 -28.24 9.77
N GLY A 603 -3.81 -27.80 8.53
CA GLY A 603 -3.26 -26.53 8.07
C GLY A 603 -3.91 -25.31 8.72
N TYR A 604 -3.12 -24.26 8.90
CA TYR A 604 -3.54 -22.98 9.48
C TYR A 604 -3.60 -21.89 8.43
N GLY A 605 -4.45 -20.88 8.67
CA GLY A 605 -4.44 -19.62 7.94
C GLY A 605 -3.41 -18.64 8.54
N TRP A 606 -2.13 -18.89 8.30
CA TRP A 606 -1.00 -18.19 8.96
C TRP A 606 -1.09 -16.66 8.92
N LEU A 607 -1.59 -16.08 7.83
CA LEU A 607 -1.67 -14.63 7.63
C LEU A 607 -3.06 -14.04 7.90
N VAL A 608 -4.07 -14.90 8.06
CA VAL A 608 -5.46 -14.49 8.31
C VAL A 608 -5.96 -14.82 9.71
N ASP A 609 -5.13 -15.41 10.55
CA ASP A 609 -5.40 -15.63 11.97
C ASP A 609 -4.72 -14.57 12.82
N LYS A 610 -5.49 -13.92 13.72
CA LYS A 610 -5.00 -12.85 14.61
C LYS A 610 -3.75 -13.25 15.42
N SER A 611 -3.70 -14.51 15.86
CA SER A 611 -2.64 -15.02 16.74
C SER A 611 -1.37 -15.39 15.98
N PHE A 612 -1.50 -15.81 14.72
CA PHE A 612 -0.38 -16.32 13.92
C PHE A 612 0.21 -15.31 12.94
N ALA A 613 -0.56 -14.28 12.53
CA ALA A 613 -0.14 -13.38 11.48
C ALA A 613 1.16 -12.61 11.82
N LEU A 614 1.23 -11.98 12.99
CA LEU A 614 2.45 -11.27 13.41
C LEU A 614 3.64 -12.22 13.65
N PRO A 615 3.51 -13.36 14.35
CA PRO A 615 4.55 -14.37 14.45
C PRO A 615 5.05 -14.90 13.10
N ALA A 616 4.17 -15.09 12.11
CA ALA A 616 4.57 -15.53 10.77
C ALA A 616 5.46 -14.50 10.07
N ILE A 617 5.13 -13.22 10.19
CA ILE A 617 5.96 -12.11 9.68
C ILE A 617 7.31 -12.10 10.39
N MET A 618 7.33 -12.27 11.74
CA MET A 618 8.57 -12.32 12.54
C MET A 618 9.48 -13.45 12.11
N VAL A 619 8.95 -14.65 11.86
CA VAL A 619 9.74 -15.81 11.39
C VAL A 619 10.39 -15.52 10.03
N MET A 620 9.63 -14.96 9.10
CA MET A 620 10.17 -14.55 7.80
C MET A 620 11.30 -13.51 7.96
N ASP A 621 11.07 -12.51 8.80
CA ASP A 621 12.04 -11.43 9.05
C ASP A 621 13.34 -11.96 9.66
N ILE A 622 13.25 -12.84 10.65
CA ILE A 622 14.41 -13.51 11.28
C ILE A 622 15.20 -14.27 10.21
N TRP A 623 14.52 -15.04 9.36
CA TRP A 623 15.18 -15.80 8.29
C TRP A 623 15.87 -14.87 7.28
N ALA A 624 15.22 -13.78 6.89
CA ALA A 624 15.75 -12.85 5.89
C ALA A 624 17.04 -12.15 6.37
N TYR A 625 17.13 -11.79 7.65
CA TYR A 625 18.21 -10.94 8.16
C TYR A 625 19.28 -11.69 8.96
N ALA A 626 19.05 -12.93 9.40
CA ALA A 626 20.05 -13.69 10.18
C ALA A 626 21.40 -13.80 9.48
N GLY A 627 21.42 -14.00 8.16
CA GLY A 627 22.63 -14.09 7.35
C GLY A 627 23.42 -12.79 7.28
N TYR A 628 22.75 -11.65 7.28
CA TYR A 628 23.41 -10.34 7.33
C TYR A 628 24.20 -10.16 8.65
N TYR A 629 23.56 -10.46 9.77
CA TYR A 629 24.22 -10.34 11.07
C TYR A 629 25.29 -11.42 11.30
N MET A 630 25.12 -12.60 10.72
CA MET A 630 26.15 -13.64 10.67
C MET A 630 27.45 -13.11 10.05
N VAL A 631 27.38 -12.38 8.93
CA VAL A 631 28.59 -11.81 8.30
C VAL A 631 29.30 -10.80 9.19
N LEU A 632 28.54 -9.96 9.91
CA LEU A 632 29.12 -9.01 10.87
C LEU A 632 29.82 -9.73 12.02
N TYR A 633 29.19 -10.77 12.56
CA TYR A 633 29.82 -11.58 13.62
C TYR A 633 31.04 -12.36 13.12
N LEU A 634 31.03 -12.89 11.88
CA LEU A 634 32.20 -13.52 11.30
C LEU A 634 33.40 -12.56 11.23
N ALA A 635 33.17 -11.33 10.82
CA ALA A 635 34.22 -10.31 10.82
C ALA A 635 34.78 -10.04 12.22
N ALA A 636 33.92 -10.00 13.25
CA ALA A 636 34.36 -9.82 14.63
C ALA A 636 35.12 -11.07 15.17
N LEU A 637 34.61 -12.25 14.86
CA LEU A 637 35.25 -13.50 15.32
C LEU A 637 36.66 -13.68 14.72
N THR A 638 36.83 -13.33 13.44
CA THR A 638 38.16 -13.42 12.79
C THR A 638 39.18 -12.41 13.34
N ALA A 639 38.70 -11.34 14.01
CA ALA A 639 39.56 -10.34 14.65
C ALA A 639 40.05 -10.76 16.05
N VAL A 640 39.51 -11.83 16.65
CA VAL A 640 39.93 -12.33 17.95
C VAL A 640 41.28 -13.04 17.82
N PRO A 641 42.33 -12.63 18.59
CA PRO A 641 43.65 -13.25 18.50
C PRO A 641 43.62 -14.74 18.87
N LYS A 642 44.14 -15.58 17.99
CA LYS A 642 44.18 -17.04 18.20
C LYS A 642 44.94 -17.41 19.49
N SER A 643 45.98 -16.65 19.84
CA SER A 643 46.77 -16.86 21.07
C SER A 643 45.98 -16.91 22.37
N LEU A 644 44.79 -16.25 22.40
CA LEU A 644 43.89 -16.28 23.56
C LEU A 644 43.25 -17.68 23.70
N TYR A 645 42.88 -18.32 22.60
CA TYR A 645 42.34 -19.66 22.59
C TYR A 645 43.40 -20.71 22.88
N ASP A 646 44.60 -20.57 22.29
CA ASP A 646 45.72 -21.47 22.51
C ASP A 646 46.14 -21.45 24.00
N ALA A 647 46.18 -20.27 24.66
CA ALA A 647 46.45 -20.14 26.07
C ALA A 647 45.38 -20.80 26.96
N ALA A 648 44.12 -20.58 26.65
CA ALA A 648 43.00 -21.18 27.37
C ALA A 648 42.97 -22.72 27.25
N GLU A 649 43.36 -23.25 26.09
CA GLU A 649 43.48 -24.70 25.88
C GLU A 649 44.58 -25.29 26.75
N ILE A 650 45.70 -24.59 26.90
CA ILE A 650 46.79 -24.99 27.82
C ILE A 650 46.30 -24.97 29.27
N ASP A 651 45.46 -23.98 29.65
CA ASP A 651 44.84 -23.88 30.97
C ASP A 651 43.71 -24.90 31.20
N GLY A 652 43.37 -25.75 30.19
CA GLY A 652 42.39 -26.80 30.30
C GLY A 652 40.91 -26.33 30.05
N ALA A 653 40.71 -25.12 29.53
CA ALA A 653 39.39 -24.62 29.25
C ALA A 653 38.70 -25.36 28.07
N ASN A 654 37.48 -25.82 28.30
CA ASN A 654 36.65 -26.44 27.25
C ASN A 654 36.07 -25.40 26.30
N GLU A 655 35.46 -25.84 25.18
CA GLU A 655 34.89 -24.96 24.15
C GLU A 655 33.83 -23.98 24.69
N TRP A 656 32.99 -24.42 25.66
CA TRP A 656 32.00 -23.57 26.29
C TRP A 656 32.62 -22.46 27.18
N GLU A 657 33.68 -22.80 27.89
CA GLU A 657 34.46 -21.86 28.70
C GLU A 657 35.19 -20.83 27.82
N GLN A 658 35.82 -21.30 26.73
CA GLN A 658 36.42 -20.43 25.73
C GLN A 658 35.36 -19.48 25.11
N PHE A 659 34.17 -19.98 24.76
CA PHE A 659 33.08 -19.16 24.26
C PHE A 659 32.66 -18.13 25.30
N ARG A 660 32.42 -18.54 26.54
CA ARG A 660 31.90 -17.73 27.61
C ARG A 660 32.87 -16.64 28.09
N TYR A 661 34.14 -16.98 28.20
CA TYR A 661 35.16 -16.14 28.86
C TYR A 661 36.09 -15.44 27.85
N ILE A 662 36.19 -15.89 26.61
CA ILE A 662 37.03 -15.28 25.57
C ILE A 662 36.15 -14.70 24.46
N THR A 663 35.40 -15.54 23.76
CA THR A 663 34.68 -15.14 22.57
C THR A 663 33.65 -14.03 22.86
N LEU A 664 32.70 -14.28 23.77
CA LEU A 664 31.63 -13.31 24.09
C LEU A 664 32.16 -11.96 24.57
N PRO A 665 33.16 -11.87 25.46
CA PRO A 665 33.73 -10.59 25.86
C PRO A 665 34.43 -9.87 24.72
N GLN A 666 35.12 -10.55 23.83
CA GLN A 666 35.86 -9.95 22.72
C GLN A 666 34.89 -9.38 21.64
N ILE A 667 33.80 -10.09 21.35
CA ILE A 667 32.80 -9.63 20.37
C ILE A 667 31.73 -8.73 20.98
N LYS A 668 31.82 -8.36 22.25
CA LYS A 668 30.80 -7.59 22.98
C LYS A 668 30.38 -6.32 22.22
N TYR A 669 31.33 -5.54 21.73
CA TYR A 669 31.04 -4.30 21.02
C TYR A 669 30.32 -4.57 19.68
N MET A 670 30.68 -5.65 19.00
CA MET A 670 29.95 -6.08 17.79
C MET A 670 28.51 -6.49 18.15
N THR A 671 28.32 -7.21 19.25
CA THR A 671 26.97 -7.58 19.72
C THR A 671 26.12 -6.37 20.02
N VAL A 672 26.69 -5.35 20.73
CA VAL A 672 25.99 -4.08 20.95
C VAL A 672 25.61 -3.40 19.63
N PHE A 673 26.53 -3.35 18.70
CA PHE A 673 26.31 -2.74 17.39
C PHE A 673 25.21 -3.48 16.60
N VAL A 674 25.30 -4.81 16.48
CA VAL A 674 24.30 -5.66 15.80
C VAL A 674 22.92 -5.49 16.43
N MET A 675 22.83 -5.60 17.75
CA MET A 675 21.56 -5.43 18.46
C MET A 675 20.96 -4.04 18.22
N THR A 676 21.79 -2.99 18.27
CA THR A 676 21.32 -1.62 18.08
C THR A 676 20.76 -1.40 16.68
N ILE A 677 21.50 -1.83 15.63
CA ILE A 677 21.04 -1.69 14.25
C ILE A 677 19.77 -2.52 14.02
N ASN A 678 19.73 -3.75 14.54
CA ASN A 678 18.57 -4.62 14.40
C ASN A 678 17.34 -4.02 15.13
N THR A 679 17.52 -3.45 16.31
CA THR A 679 16.45 -2.76 17.03
C THR A 679 15.91 -1.57 16.23
N ILE A 680 16.77 -0.70 15.70
CA ILE A 680 16.36 0.44 14.86
C ILE A 680 15.54 -0.04 13.65
N ARG A 681 16.03 -1.05 12.95
CA ARG A 681 15.33 -1.65 11.79
C ARG A 681 13.98 -2.24 12.17
N SER A 682 13.91 -2.99 13.26
CA SER A 682 12.68 -3.64 13.71
C SER A 682 11.60 -2.65 14.16
N TRP A 683 11.96 -1.49 14.73
CA TRP A 683 11.01 -0.40 14.99
C TRP A 683 10.44 0.21 13.71
N GLN A 684 11.16 0.12 12.60
CA GLN A 684 10.81 0.69 11.31
C GLN A 684 10.21 -0.36 10.35
N VAL A 685 9.79 -1.53 10.86
CA VAL A 685 9.19 -2.58 10.03
C VAL A 685 7.96 -2.09 9.29
N PHE A 686 7.96 -2.22 7.97
CA PHE A 686 6.88 -1.75 7.09
C PHE A 686 6.68 -2.65 5.85
N PRO A 687 7.69 -2.89 4.97
CA PRO A 687 7.48 -3.61 3.72
C PRO A 687 6.93 -5.03 3.93
N GLU A 688 7.36 -5.69 4.97
CA GLU A 688 6.92 -7.04 5.39
C GLU A 688 5.43 -7.04 5.72
N VAL A 689 5.01 -6.11 6.59
CA VAL A 689 3.62 -5.96 7.02
C VAL A 689 2.74 -5.56 5.83
N PHE A 690 3.17 -4.55 5.08
CA PHE A 690 2.44 -4.03 3.92
C PHE A 690 2.19 -5.13 2.87
N THR A 691 3.22 -5.92 2.55
CA THR A 691 3.14 -6.95 1.50
C THR A 691 2.35 -8.18 1.95
N LEU A 692 2.60 -8.69 3.16
CA LEU A 692 2.00 -9.94 3.64
C LEU A 692 0.54 -9.75 4.08
N THR A 693 0.27 -8.74 4.90
CA THR A 693 -1.00 -8.64 5.63
C THR A 693 -1.72 -7.31 5.44
N SER A 694 -1.01 -6.25 5.02
CA SER A 694 -1.55 -4.87 4.98
C SER A 694 -2.13 -4.43 6.32
N GLY A 695 -1.45 -4.80 7.44
CA GLY A 695 -1.88 -4.49 8.81
C GLY A 695 -2.91 -5.44 9.41
N GLY A 696 -3.58 -6.30 8.61
CA GLY A 696 -4.61 -7.24 9.05
C GLY A 696 -4.07 -8.55 9.64
N PRO A 697 -4.96 -9.42 10.13
CA PRO A 697 -6.39 -9.23 10.32
C PRO A 697 -6.71 -8.36 11.55
N VAL A 698 -7.75 -7.54 11.46
CA VAL A 698 -8.24 -6.66 12.56
C VAL A 698 -7.12 -5.88 13.25
N GLY A 699 -6.19 -5.34 12.47
CA GLY A 699 -5.05 -4.56 12.99
C GLY A 699 -3.99 -5.38 13.73
N SER A 700 -4.07 -6.73 13.80
CA SER A 700 -3.14 -7.56 14.59
C SER A 700 -1.69 -7.50 14.12
N THR A 701 -1.44 -7.05 12.90
CA THR A 701 -0.09 -6.83 12.35
C THR A 701 0.17 -5.37 12.02
N ASN A 702 -0.78 -4.48 12.31
CA ASN A 702 -0.62 -3.06 12.07
C ASN A 702 0.51 -2.51 12.96
N THR A 703 1.61 -2.06 12.35
CA THR A 703 2.76 -1.48 13.04
C THR A 703 2.75 0.03 12.95
N LEU A 704 3.54 0.73 13.77
CA LEU A 704 3.57 2.19 13.79
C LEU A 704 3.86 2.80 12.42
N VAL A 705 4.79 2.23 11.65
CA VAL A 705 5.12 2.75 10.32
C VAL A 705 4.02 2.44 9.31
N HIS A 706 3.37 1.28 9.41
CA HIS A 706 2.22 0.96 8.57
C HIS A 706 1.03 1.89 8.87
N HIS A 707 0.72 2.12 10.15
CA HIS A 707 -0.34 3.04 10.56
C HIS A 707 -0.07 4.48 10.12
N LEU A 708 1.18 4.96 10.30
CA LEU A 708 1.62 6.26 9.81
C LEU A 708 1.43 6.39 8.29
N TYR A 709 1.82 5.36 7.53
CA TYR A 709 1.67 5.33 6.08
C TYR A 709 0.19 5.46 5.66
N GLU A 710 -0.70 4.67 6.27
CA GLU A 710 -2.13 4.75 5.98
C GLU A 710 -2.70 6.14 6.28
N LEU A 711 -2.34 6.71 7.45
CA LEU A 711 -2.79 8.05 7.85
C LEU A 711 -2.31 9.14 6.90
N ALA A 712 -1.03 9.10 6.52
CA ALA A 712 -0.44 10.11 5.65
C ALA A 712 -0.99 10.04 4.21
N PHE A 713 -0.96 8.86 3.61
CA PHE A 713 -1.16 8.70 2.18
C PHE A 713 -2.58 8.25 1.82
N ARG A 714 -3.21 7.41 2.63
CA ARG A 714 -4.55 6.92 2.36
C ARG A 714 -5.66 7.81 2.96
N TYR A 715 -5.44 8.30 4.19
CA TYR A 715 -6.42 9.16 4.88
C TYR A 715 -6.05 10.65 4.85
N HIS A 716 -4.93 11.00 4.25
CA HIS A 716 -4.46 12.37 4.03
C HIS A 716 -4.30 13.21 5.31
N LYS A 717 -4.15 12.56 6.49
CA LYS A 717 -3.96 13.18 7.81
C LYS A 717 -2.48 13.44 8.08
N MET A 718 -1.82 14.23 7.21
CA MET A 718 -0.35 14.43 7.23
C MET A 718 0.17 14.98 8.56
N GLY A 719 -0.53 15.93 9.19
CA GLY A 719 -0.11 16.50 10.47
C GLY A 719 -0.09 15.45 11.59
N TYR A 720 -1.14 14.62 11.66
CA TYR A 720 -1.23 13.53 12.63
C TYR A 720 -0.20 12.43 12.38
N ALA A 721 0.00 12.03 11.11
CA ALA A 721 1.04 11.10 10.72
C ALA A 721 2.45 11.60 11.08
N SER A 722 2.71 12.91 10.91
CA SER A 722 3.95 13.54 11.32
C SER A 722 4.16 13.48 12.83
N ALA A 723 3.11 13.64 13.65
CA ALA A 723 3.20 13.46 15.10
C ALA A 723 3.60 12.02 15.48
N ILE A 724 3.02 11.00 14.83
CA ILE A 724 3.41 9.58 15.01
C ILE A 724 4.89 9.39 14.63
N SER A 725 5.35 9.98 13.53
CA SER A 725 6.73 9.83 13.08
C SER A 725 7.74 10.38 14.08
N LEU A 726 7.42 11.50 14.73
CA LEU A 726 8.28 12.08 15.77
C LEU A 726 8.26 11.27 17.07
N VAL A 727 7.10 10.73 17.46
CA VAL A 727 7.01 9.81 18.59
C VAL A 727 7.84 8.55 18.30
N LEU A 728 7.76 7.99 17.09
CA LEU A 728 8.57 6.85 16.67
C LEU A 728 10.07 7.18 16.72
N LEU A 729 10.49 8.35 16.21
CA LEU A 729 11.88 8.81 16.28
C LEU A 729 12.38 8.85 17.74
N LEU A 730 11.58 9.42 18.64
CA LEU A 730 11.90 9.49 20.06
C LEU A 730 12.00 8.09 20.68
N LEU A 731 11.06 7.19 20.38
CA LEU A 731 11.06 5.80 20.87
C LEU A 731 12.34 5.08 20.41
N VAL A 732 12.66 5.12 19.12
CA VAL A 732 13.87 4.49 18.56
C VAL A 732 15.12 5.05 19.23
N PHE A 733 15.20 6.36 19.42
CA PHE A 733 16.33 7.01 20.09
C PHE A 733 16.48 6.55 21.54
N VAL A 734 15.39 6.60 22.33
CA VAL A 734 15.40 6.22 23.76
C VAL A 734 15.76 4.74 23.91
N PHE A 735 15.12 3.85 23.16
CA PHE A 735 15.39 2.40 23.24
C PHE A 735 16.84 2.10 22.85
N SER A 736 17.34 2.66 21.74
CA SER A 736 18.73 2.46 21.29
C SER A 736 19.74 3.02 22.31
N PHE A 737 19.46 4.17 22.91
CA PHE A 737 20.32 4.77 23.92
C PHE A 737 20.38 3.92 25.20
N ILE A 738 19.22 3.47 25.70
CA ILE A 738 19.13 2.58 26.86
C ILE A 738 19.89 1.27 26.59
N GLN A 739 19.66 0.66 25.43
CA GLN A 739 20.31 -0.58 25.01
C GLN A 739 21.84 -0.43 24.93
N MET A 740 22.35 0.63 24.30
CA MET A 740 23.78 0.91 24.27
C MET A 740 24.36 1.10 25.67
N LYS A 741 23.66 1.83 26.56
CA LYS A 741 24.10 2.07 27.92
C LYS A 741 24.17 0.80 28.78
N ILE A 742 23.16 -0.09 28.64
CA ILE A 742 23.08 -1.36 29.36
C ILE A 742 24.15 -2.34 28.85
N LEU A 743 24.25 -2.50 27.54
CA LEU A 743 25.12 -3.49 26.92
C LEU A 743 26.61 -3.09 26.92
N SER A 744 26.92 -1.79 26.79
CA SER A 744 28.32 -1.33 26.83
C SER A 744 28.95 -1.48 28.21
N GLY A 745 28.14 -1.48 29.29
CA GLY A 745 28.61 -1.62 30.67
C GLY A 745 29.37 -0.39 31.15
N LYS A 746 29.44 -0.18 32.48
CA LYS A 746 30.36 0.81 33.04
C LYS A 746 31.80 0.40 32.68
N LYS A 747 32.57 1.31 32.06
CA LYS A 747 34.02 1.19 32.07
C LYS A 747 34.45 1.04 33.55
N ARG A 748 34.86 -0.16 33.96
CA ARG A 748 35.69 -0.32 35.14
C ARG A 748 37.13 0.01 34.80
#